data_202659a3ec712eac9d975a36b1acfbe3
#
_entry.id   202659a3ec712eac9d975a36b1acfbe3
#
_cell.length_a   1.000
_cell.length_b   1.000
_cell.length_c   1.000
_cell.angle_alpha   90.00
_cell.angle_beta   90.00
_cell.angle_gamma   90.00
#
_symmetry.space_group_name_H-M   'P 1'
#
loop_
_entity.id
_entity.type
_entity.pdbx_description
1 polymer ?
#
loop_
_entity_poly.entity_id
_entity_poly.type
_entity_poly.pdbx_seq_one_letter_code
_entity_poly.pdbx_strand_id
1 'polypeptide(L)'
;MSHERTLPRLSLIALIATAFCSGAVHAQTQATRPLVQEGKSTLYQRVIAVPGAVLAANAGDTTDTRGVPPFSTYYVYARETNGGQEWLQVGTDSNGRIDGWLVTDHAVDWNQTLTVAFRDPAQHDRVLLFGERAALKTLIDENDAATYRQLRERAATGDTTDSPVVAIQPEHNVDIRRDFYLVPILSHEDVLVDGEQGRLLRVATVPLQDSSEIARAYRTGLVFVIDSTISMQPYIDATSSVMQRVYRSIEEADLSERVSYGLVAYRDNIDAVPGLDFVTRTYANLADGSSGDEFLSRIRTVQTATVSSQGFNEDAYAGVAEAIRSIDWSGYYARYVVLITDAGPRSGSDPLSSTGLDASSLSRLAADKDIVIGVFHLKTPAGREDHEYAEGEYRQLSDVSGIGEFYYPVETGDVDRFETALTALTEQLTEQVRAAASGQPPSRRTASSPDATQLEAFQEKVSRLGYGLRMRYLQEQSGQGVPSLFNAWLVDRDFDEPADRDVDVRVLLTRNQLSDLHEILRQVLITAEEGALAPDDFLDELKSLAATISRDPQAARTATRAVGGQSLADLGYMREYLEGLPYRSEVMNLDLSIWEQWPAQRQFEFINQLDGKVAYYRALHDNVDLWVSLDGGPVDSDSVYPLLLEALP
;
A
#
# COMPACT_ATOMS: atom_id res chain seq x y z
N MET A 1 -8.85 94.73 38.33
CA MET A 1 -7.47 94.88 38.90
C MET A 1 -6.73 93.60 38.54
N SER A 2 -6.13 93.56 37.36
CA SER A 2 -4.72 93.75 37.06
C SER A 2 -3.80 92.84 37.94
N HIS A 3 -3.23 91.84 37.35
CA HIS A 3 -1.80 91.82 37.00
C HIS A 3 -1.42 90.58 36.20
N GLU A 4 -0.83 90.89 35.07
CA GLU A 4 0.03 90.02 34.28
C GLU A 4 1.22 89.45 35.05
N ARG A 5 1.75 88.27 34.66
CA ARG A 5 3.18 88.16 34.31
C ARG A 5 3.55 86.72 33.88
N THR A 6 3.92 86.63 32.61
CA THR A 6 5.15 86.05 32.03
C THR A 6 5.50 84.54 32.26
N LEU A 7 5.53 83.85 31.15
CA LEU A 7 6.18 82.59 30.86
C LEU A 7 7.69 82.63 31.11
N PRO A 8 8.33 81.45 31.37
CA PRO A 8 9.32 81.05 30.41
C PRO A 8 9.20 79.61 29.93
N ARG A 9 9.65 79.41 28.69
CA ARG A 9 9.82 78.17 27.96
C ARG A 9 10.75 77.23 28.66
N LEU A 10 10.37 75.93 28.78
CA LEU A 10 11.32 74.84 28.99
C LEU A 10 10.85 73.62 28.20
N SER A 11 11.79 73.01 27.56
CA SER A 11 11.83 71.97 26.56
C SER A 11 11.01 70.72 26.84
N LEU A 12 10.23 70.31 25.86
CA LEU A 12 9.49 69.08 25.79
C LEU A 12 10.43 67.94 25.36
N ILE A 13 10.78 67.03 26.27
CA ILE A 13 11.36 65.73 25.92
C ILE A 13 10.18 64.76 25.86
N ALA A 14 9.82 64.39 24.63
CA ALA A 14 8.81 63.37 24.38
C ALA A 14 9.40 61.97 24.65
N LEU A 15 8.94 61.33 25.69
CA LEU A 15 9.20 59.91 25.98
C LEU A 15 8.13 59.11 25.23
N ILE A 16 8.51 58.54 24.07
CA ILE A 16 7.67 57.58 23.34
C ILE A 16 7.77 56.25 24.05
N ALA A 17 6.75 55.90 24.84
CA ALA A 17 6.56 54.55 25.33
C ALA A 17 5.99 53.70 24.19
N THR A 18 6.85 52.93 23.56
CA THR A 18 6.44 51.86 22.61
C THR A 18 5.81 50.73 23.41
N ALA A 19 4.49 50.67 23.44
CA ALA A 19 3.73 49.49 23.85
C ALA A 19 3.99 48.37 22.83
N PHE A 20 4.84 47.39 23.20
CA PHE A 20 4.89 46.12 22.49
C PHE A 20 3.58 45.38 22.73
N CYS A 21 2.62 45.52 21.82
CA CYS A 21 1.57 44.54 21.67
C CYS A 21 2.22 43.26 21.11
N SER A 22 2.49 42.30 21.99
CA SER A 22 2.76 40.92 21.60
C SER A 22 1.49 40.36 20.97
N GLY A 23 1.28 40.68 19.71
CA GLY A 23 0.37 39.92 18.87
C GLY A 23 0.97 38.53 18.72
N ALA A 24 0.38 37.54 19.38
CA ALA A 24 0.59 36.15 19.04
C ALA A 24 0.13 35.99 17.60
N VAL A 25 1.06 36.07 16.66
CA VAL A 25 0.85 35.57 15.29
C VAL A 25 0.63 34.09 15.48
N HIS A 26 -0.63 33.66 15.44
CA HIS A 26 -0.95 32.28 15.14
C HIS A 26 -0.43 32.07 13.72
N ALA A 27 0.79 31.56 13.61
CA ALA A 27 1.23 30.92 12.40
C ALA A 27 0.24 29.76 12.19
N GLN A 28 -0.75 29.97 11.32
CA GLN A 28 -1.40 28.86 10.68
C GLN A 28 -0.26 28.08 10.04
N THR A 29 0.03 26.91 10.57
CA THR A 29 0.87 25.92 9.93
C THR A 29 0.17 25.61 8.61
N GLN A 30 0.56 26.30 7.54
CA GLN A 30 0.24 25.85 6.19
C GLN A 30 0.78 24.44 6.12
N ALA A 31 -0.08 23.47 5.88
CA ALA A 31 0.35 22.09 5.66
C ALA A 31 1.46 22.13 4.61
N THR A 32 2.64 21.66 4.96
CA THR A 32 3.79 21.60 4.07
C THR A 32 3.39 20.71 2.89
N ARG A 33 3.43 21.23 1.67
CA ARG A 33 3.07 20.49 0.46
C ARG A 33 4.34 20.10 -0.27
N PRO A 34 4.34 18.98 -1.02
CA PRO A 34 5.46 18.62 -1.88
C PRO A 34 5.77 19.70 -2.91
N LEU A 35 7.01 19.71 -3.36
CA LEU A 35 7.45 20.58 -4.46
C LEU A 35 6.71 20.21 -5.74
N VAL A 36 6.29 21.24 -6.47
CA VAL A 36 5.70 21.08 -7.79
C VAL A 36 6.80 20.91 -8.82
N GLN A 37 6.57 20.15 -9.88
CA GLN A 37 7.49 20.02 -10.99
C GLN A 37 7.67 21.36 -11.69
N GLU A 38 8.86 21.58 -12.27
CA GLU A 38 9.16 22.81 -12.98
C GLU A 38 8.17 23.05 -14.14
N GLY A 39 7.60 24.22 -14.18
CA GLY A 39 6.58 24.61 -15.17
C GLY A 39 5.19 24.00 -14.96
N LYS A 40 4.93 23.35 -13.82
CA LYS A 40 3.64 22.77 -13.44
C LYS A 40 3.04 23.50 -12.25
N SER A 41 1.73 23.38 -12.05
CA SER A 41 1.00 24.03 -10.95
C SER A 41 0.48 23.03 -9.91
N THR A 42 0.26 21.79 -10.30
CA THR A 42 -0.41 20.77 -9.49
C THR A 42 0.31 19.42 -9.46
N LEU A 43 1.23 19.18 -10.39
CA LEU A 43 1.96 17.92 -10.47
C LEU A 43 3.18 17.96 -9.55
N TYR A 44 3.16 17.14 -8.49
CA TYR A 44 4.24 17.08 -7.51
C TYR A 44 5.45 16.29 -8.01
N GLN A 45 6.63 16.68 -7.52
CA GLN A 45 7.86 15.93 -7.72
C GLN A 45 7.79 14.61 -6.94
N ARG A 46 8.11 13.51 -7.62
CA ARG A 46 8.20 12.18 -7.05
C ARG A 46 9.51 11.51 -7.44
N VAL A 47 10.03 10.70 -6.53
CA VAL A 47 11.24 9.92 -6.74
C VAL A 47 11.05 8.49 -6.29
N ILE A 48 11.85 7.58 -6.85
CA ILE A 48 11.99 6.20 -6.44
C ILE A 48 13.38 6.03 -5.84
N ALA A 49 13.47 5.41 -4.67
CA ALA A 49 14.73 5.07 -4.04
C ALA A 49 15.45 3.94 -4.79
N VAL A 50 16.76 4.12 -5.04
CA VAL A 50 17.62 3.07 -5.63
C VAL A 50 18.11 2.09 -4.55
N PRO A 51 18.66 0.92 -4.95
CA PRO A 51 19.30 0.00 -4.02
C PRO A 51 20.40 0.68 -3.20
N GLY A 52 20.40 0.41 -1.89
CA GLY A 52 21.35 1.00 -0.95
C GLY A 52 21.02 2.42 -0.49
N ALA A 53 19.85 2.95 -0.87
CA ALA A 53 19.38 4.23 -0.39
C ALA A 53 19.17 4.23 1.13
N VAL A 54 19.48 5.36 1.76
CA VAL A 54 19.26 5.58 3.18
C VAL A 54 18.58 6.92 3.42
N LEU A 55 17.70 6.98 4.39
CA LEU A 55 17.14 8.22 4.90
C LEU A 55 17.93 8.70 6.11
N ALA A 56 18.34 9.95 6.10
CA ALA A 56 18.95 10.65 7.21
C ALA A 56 17.94 11.55 7.93
N ALA A 57 18.15 11.81 9.21
CA ALA A 57 17.30 12.73 9.97
C ALA A 57 17.47 14.19 9.50
N ASN A 58 18.67 14.57 9.07
CA ASN A 58 19.00 15.91 8.53
C ASN A 58 19.86 15.79 7.29
N ALA A 59 19.78 16.79 6.41
CA ALA A 59 20.64 16.87 5.23
C ALA A 59 22.12 16.93 5.66
N GLY A 60 22.95 16.07 5.08
CA GLY A 60 24.36 15.95 5.38
C GLY A 60 24.71 14.99 6.51
N ASP A 61 23.75 14.42 7.20
CA ASP A 61 24.00 13.42 8.24
C ASP A 61 24.24 12.04 7.60
N THR A 62 25.38 11.44 7.96
CA THR A 62 25.77 10.10 7.50
C THR A 62 25.83 9.09 8.63
N THR A 63 25.56 9.49 9.86
CA THR A 63 25.71 8.66 11.07
C THR A 63 24.37 8.13 11.61
N ASP A 64 23.32 8.95 11.54
CA ASP A 64 21.97 8.57 11.93
C ASP A 64 21.12 8.35 10.67
N THR A 65 21.26 7.17 10.07
CA THR A 65 20.61 6.82 8.83
C THR A 65 19.81 5.54 8.95
N ARG A 66 18.67 5.48 8.26
CA ARG A 66 17.80 4.31 8.14
C ARG A 66 17.80 3.82 6.70
N GLY A 67 18.12 2.55 6.47
CA GLY A 67 18.01 1.93 5.16
C GLY A 67 16.58 2.02 4.63
N VAL A 68 16.44 2.31 3.35
CA VAL A 68 15.14 2.28 2.67
C VAL A 68 15.13 1.21 1.58
N PRO A 69 13.97 0.58 1.39
CA PRO A 69 13.82 -0.43 0.37
C PRO A 69 14.04 0.13 -1.03
N PRO A 70 14.64 -0.61 -1.93
CA PRO A 70 14.58 -0.30 -3.35
C PRO A 70 13.11 -0.14 -3.81
N PHE A 71 12.87 0.81 -4.71
CA PHE A 71 11.54 1.15 -5.22
C PHE A 71 10.57 1.80 -4.23
N SER A 72 11.02 2.16 -3.01
CA SER A 72 10.24 3.07 -2.16
C SER A 72 9.98 4.36 -2.91
N THR A 73 8.72 4.79 -2.94
CA THR A 73 8.29 6.00 -3.64
C THR A 73 8.09 7.13 -2.65
N TYR A 74 8.58 8.30 -2.99
CA TYR A 74 8.49 9.46 -2.13
C TYR A 74 8.05 10.70 -2.91
N TYR A 75 7.30 11.57 -2.24
CA TYR A 75 7.12 12.96 -2.63
C TYR A 75 8.33 13.77 -2.15
N VAL A 76 8.76 14.75 -2.93
CA VAL A 76 9.86 15.65 -2.58
C VAL A 76 9.29 16.94 -1.99
N TYR A 77 9.67 17.26 -0.77
CA TYR A 77 9.20 18.44 -0.04
C TYR A 77 10.17 19.61 -0.08
N ALA A 78 11.48 19.34 -0.11
CA ALA A 78 12.52 20.34 -0.22
C ALA A 78 13.78 19.76 -0.89
N ARG A 79 14.64 20.65 -1.38
CA ARG A 79 15.97 20.32 -1.88
C ARG A 79 16.98 21.19 -1.15
N GLU A 80 18.07 20.60 -0.66
CA GLU A 80 19.13 21.29 0.05
C GLU A 80 20.50 20.77 -0.40
N THR A 81 21.46 21.67 -0.56
CA THR A 81 22.85 21.28 -0.84
C THR A 81 23.65 21.37 0.46
N ASN A 82 24.19 20.25 0.92
CA ASN A 82 25.03 20.18 2.10
C ASN A 82 26.31 19.40 1.77
N GLY A 83 27.46 19.98 2.11
CA GLY A 83 28.77 19.36 1.84
C GLY A 83 29.08 19.13 0.35
N GLY A 84 28.43 19.87 -0.55
CA GLY A 84 28.59 19.71 -2.01
C GLY A 84 27.71 18.59 -2.61
N GLN A 85 26.87 17.97 -1.81
CA GLN A 85 25.92 16.93 -2.20
C GLN A 85 24.48 17.47 -2.09
N GLU A 86 23.63 17.18 -3.06
CA GLU A 86 22.22 17.55 -3.03
C GLU A 86 21.41 16.51 -2.25
N TRP A 87 20.51 17.00 -1.41
CA TRP A 87 19.63 16.23 -0.55
C TRP A 87 18.17 16.57 -0.82
N LEU A 88 17.32 15.58 -0.81
CA LEU A 88 15.88 15.67 -0.96
C LEU A 88 15.20 15.42 0.38
N GLN A 89 14.41 16.37 0.85
CA GLN A 89 13.48 16.10 1.95
C GLN A 89 12.28 15.33 1.39
N VAL A 90 12.01 14.16 1.93
CA VAL A 90 11.05 13.24 1.34
C VAL A 90 10.01 12.73 2.35
N GLY A 91 8.85 12.37 1.83
CA GLY A 91 7.77 11.76 2.59
C GLY A 91 6.90 10.87 1.72
N THR A 92 6.24 9.89 2.32
CA THR A 92 5.45 8.88 1.61
C THR A 92 4.07 9.38 1.17
N ASP A 93 3.54 10.43 1.80
CA ASP A 93 2.26 11.04 1.43
C ASP A 93 2.44 12.49 0.93
N SER A 94 1.38 13.09 0.40
CA SER A 94 1.35 14.48 -0.08
C SER A 94 0.82 15.48 0.96
N ASN A 95 0.55 15.04 2.20
CA ASN A 95 -0.18 15.79 3.21
C ASN A 95 0.73 16.48 4.24
N GLY A 96 2.05 16.42 4.04
CA GLY A 96 3.03 17.10 4.88
C GLY A 96 3.79 16.21 5.85
N ARG A 97 3.62 14.90 5.79
CA ARG A 97 4.44 13.95 6.53
C ARG A 97 5.83 13.88 5.91
N ILE A 98 6.84 14.17 6.72
CA ILE A 98 8.24 14.10 6.33
C ILE A 98 8.86 12.86 6.98
N ASP A 99 9.46 12.00 6.16
CA ASP A 99 10.10 10.76 6.61
C ASP A 99 11.61 10.91 6.80
N GLY A 100 12.23 11.90 6.16
CA GLY A 100 13.66 12.19 6.30
C GLY A 100 14.29 12.85 5.06
N TRP A 101 15.61 12.74 4.96
CA TRP A 101 16.42 13.28 3.88
C TRP A 101 17.09 12.15 3.10
N LEU A 102 16.95 12.18 1.79
CA LEU A 102 17.52 11.24 0.83
C LEU A 102 18.54 11.95 -0.05
N VAL A 103 19.70 11.33 -0.25
CA VAL A 103 20.70 11.86 -1.21
C VAL A 103 20.17 11.72 -2.62
N THR A 104 20.34 12.75 -3.46
CA THR A 104 19.84 12.74 -4.84
C THR A 104 20.43 11.58 -5.65
N ASP A 105 21.70 11.19 -5.44
CA ASP A 105 22.31 10.04 -6.10
C ASP A 105 21.65 8.70 -5.76
N HIS A 106 20.88 8.66 -4.69
CA HIS A 106 20.11 7.49 -4.25
C HIS A 106 18.63 7.56 -4.64
N ALA A 107 18.27 8.45 -5.55
CA ALA A 107 16.93 8.65 -6.03
C ALA A 107 16.87 8.78 -7.55
N VAL A 108 15.78 8.36 -8.15
CA VAL A 108 15.48 8.58 -9.57
C VAL A 108 14.11 9.24 -9.69
N ASP A 109 14.03 10.29 -10.49
CA ASP A 109 12.77 10.97 -10.76
C ASP A 109 11.75 10.01 -11.42
N TRP A 110 10.54 10.01 -10.87
CA TRP A 110 9.44 9.21 -11.40
C TRP A 110 8.14 10.03 -11.37
N ASN A 111 8.19 11.16 -12.02
CA ASN A 111 7.19 12.20 -11.88
C ASN A 111 5.81 11.83 -12.44
N GLN A 112 5.77 11.06 -13.52
CA GLN A 112 4.52 10.67 -14.20
C GLN A 112 3.94 9.35 -13.72
N THR A 113 4.64 8.67 -12.83
CA THR A 113 4.19 7.39 -12.24
C THR A 113 3.73 6.35 -13.27
N LEU A 114 4.46 6.26 -14.40
CA LEU A 114 4.22 5.24 -15.42
C LEU A 114 4.77 3.89 -14.98
N THR A 115 4.04 2.84 -15.29
CA THR A 115 4.45 1.45 -15.04
C THR A 115 4.12 0.54 -16.21
N VAL A 116 4.91 -0.51 -16.37
CA VAL A 116 4.60 -1.62 -17.26
C VAL A 116 3.65 -2.57 -16.55
N ALA A 117 2.65 -3.06 -17.27
CA ALA A 117 1.88 -4.23 -16.91
C ALA A 117 2.11 -5.30 -17.98
N PHE A 118 2.70 -6.42 -17.57
CA PHE A 118 2.88 -7.56 -18.46
C PHE A 118 1.54 -8.17 -18.81
N ARG A 119 1.40 -8.61 -20.06
CA ARG A 119 0.27 -9.43 -20.47
C ARG A 119 0.44 -10.87 -20.01
N ASP A 120 -0.64 -11.63 -20.04
CA ASP A 120 -0.65 -13.03 -19.60
C ASP A 120 0.30 -13.88 -20.49
N PRO A 121 1.37 -14.46 -19.95
CA PRO A 121 2.34 -15.25 -20.71
C PRO A 121 1.77 -16.58 -21.26
N ALA A 122 0.56 -16.96 -20.85
CA ALA A 122 -0.17 -18.07 -21.48
C ALA A 122 -0.75 -17.71 -22.86
N GLN A 123 -0.85 -16.42 -23.18
CA GLN A 123 -1.44 -15.90 -24.43
C GLN A 123 -0.42 -15.16 -25.30
N HIS A 124 0.74 -14.82 -24.75
CA HIS A 124 1.79 -14.05 -25.40
C HIS A 124 3.15 -14.63 -25.08
N ASP A 125 4.11 -14.32 -25.91
CA ASP A 125 5.50 -14.63 -25.64
C ASP A 125 6.05 -13.80 -24.48
N ARG A 126 6.93 -14.40 -23.66
CA ARG A 126 7.49 -13.75 -22.49
C ARG A 126 8.47 -12.64 -22.89
N VAL A 127 8.31 -11.47 -22.29
CA VAL A 127 9.11 -10.26 -22.56
C VAL A 127 10.51 -10.39 -22.00
N LEU A 128 11.51 -10.01 -22.81
CA LEU A 128 12.90 -9.93 -22.38
C LEU A 128 13.24 -8.55 -21.82
N LEU A 129 14.05 -8.55 -20.76
CA LEU A 129 14.63 -7.34 -20.18
C LEU A 129 16.12 -7.32 -20.50
N PHE A 130 16.57 -6.28 -21.20
CA PHE A 130 17.96 -6.10 -21.62
C PHE A 130 18.70 -5.17 -20.66
N GLY A 131 19.95 -5.48 -20.35
CA GLY A 131 20.80 -4.63 -19.51
C GLY A 131 21.24 -3.35 -20.22
N GLU A 132 21.38 -3.39 -21.54
CA GLU A 132 21.85 -2.28 -22.35
C GLU A 132 20.87 -1.92 -23.47
N ARG A 133 20.57 -0.63 -23.58
CA ARG A 133 19.73 -0.06 -24.63
C ARG A 133 20.21 -0.44 -26.03
N ALA A 134 21.53 -0.37 -26.25
CA ALA A 134 22.13 -0.57 -27.57
C ALA A 134 21.86 -1.98 -28.10
N ALA A 135 21.94 -3.00 -27.26
CA ALA A 135 21.70 -4.38 -27.65
C ALA A 135 20.26 -4.59 -28.15
N LEU A 136 19.27 -4.10 -27.43
CA LEU A 136 17.86 -4.19 -27.85
C LEU A 136 17.59 -3.31 -29.09
N LYS A 137 18.14 -2.09 -29.11
CA LYS A 137 17.97 -1.19 -30.25
C LYS A 137 18.51 -1.77 -31.57
N THR A 138 19.64 -2.49 -31.51
CA THR A 138 20.20 -3.18 -32.69
C THR A 138 19.25 -4.23 -33.23
N LEU A 139 18.65 -5.06 -32.37
CA LEU A 139 17.67 -6.07 -32.78
C LEU A 139 16.43 -5.43 -33.43
N ILE A 140 15.98 -4.29 -32.89
CA ILE A 140 14.85 -3.55 -33.44
C ILE A 140 15.21 -2.98 -34.83
N ASP A 141 16.35 -2.30 -34.94
CA ASP A 141 16.77 -1.62 -36.17
C ASP A 141 17.08 -2.62 -37.31
N GLU A 142 17.60 -3.81 -36.96
CA GLU A 142 17.90 -4.90 -37.90
C GLU A 142 16.71 -5.83 -38.14
N ASN A 143 15.61 -5.64 -37.42
CA ASN A 143 14.43 -6.51 -37.43
C ASN A 143 14.78 -8.00 -37.21
N ASP A 144 15.71 -8.26 -36.23
CA ASP A 144 16.24 -9.60 -35.97
C ASP A 144 15.39 -10.38 -34.96
N ALA A 145 14.19 -10.77 -35.37
CA ALA A 145 13.30 -11.60 -34.59
C ALA A 145 13.90 -13.00 -34.27
N ALA A 146 14.79 -13.51 -35.15
CA ALA A 146 15.39 -14.81 -34.95
C ALA A 146 16.35 -14.82 -33.72
N THR A 147 17.22 -13.82 -33.61
CA THR A 147 18.10 -13.66 -32.46
C THR A 147 17.30 -13.35 -31.20
N TYR A 148 16.25 -12.50 -31.28
CA TYR A 148 15.38 -12.23 -30.13
C TYR A 148 14.74 -13.51 -29.58
N ARG A 149 14.22 -14.38 -30.44
CA ARG A 149 13.65 -15.68 -30.07
C ARG A 149 14.67 -16.62 -29.43
N GLN A 150 15.90 -16.70 -29.96
CA GLN A 150 16.96 -17.51 -29.36
C GLN A 150 17.34 -17.02 -27.95
N LEU A 151 17.41 -15.71 -27.76
CA LEU A 151 17.65 -15.10 -26.45
C LEU A 151 16.51 -15.43 -25.49
N ARG A 152 15.26 -15.43 -25.95
CA ARG A 152 14.09 -15.77 -25.16
C ARG A 152 14.10 -17.23 -24.72
N GLU A 153 14.40 -18.15 -25.63
CA GLU A 153 14.52 -19.58 -25.31
C GLU A 153 15.62 -19.84 -24.26
N ARG A 154 16.78 -19.19 -24.39
CA ARG A 154 17.85 -19.29 -23.39
C ARG A 154 17.44 -18.72 -22.03
N ALA A 155 16.89 -17.52 -22.02
CA ALA A 155 16.46 -16.86 -20.79
C ALA A 155 15.34 -17.65 -20.08
N ALA A 156 14.46 -18.33 -20.83
CA ALA A 156 13.41 -19.19 -20.29
C ALA A 156 13.95 -20.40 -19.50
N THR A 157 15.16 -20.86 -19.83
CA THR A 157 15.86 -21.93 -19.06
C THR A 157 16.70 -21.40 -17.91
N GLY A 158 16.67 -20.09 -17.63
CA GLY A 158 17.49 -19.44 -16.61
C GLY A 158 18.92 -19.13 -17.07
N ASP A 159 19.30 -19.40 -18.32
CA ASP A 159 20.62 -19.10 -18.87
C ASP A 159 20.68 -17.67 -19.42
N THR A 160 21.12 -16.75 -18.58
CA THR A 160 21.44 -15.36 -18.96
C THR A 160 22.94 -15.09 -18.96
N THR A 161 23.79 -16.11 -18.84
CA THR A 161 25.25 -15.98 -18.80
C THR A 161 25.76 -15.45 -20.14
N ASP A 162 26.60 -14.43 -20.11
CA ASP A 162 27.15 -13.77 -21.32
C ASP A 162 26.06 -13.34 -22.34
N SER A 163 24.88 -13.00 -21.83
CA SER A 163 23.72 -12.56 -22.60
C SER A 163 23.48 -11.05 -22.40
N PRO A 164 23.01 -10.32 -23.42
CA PRO A 164 22.52 -8.95 -23.23
C PRO A 164 21.20 -8.92 -22.43
N VAL A 165 20.52 -10.06 -22.27
CA VAL A 165 19.31 -10.21 -21.51
C VAL A 165 19.66 -10.44 -20.03
N VAL A 166 19.09 -9.63 -19.16
CA VAL A 166 19.33 -9.65 -17.72
C VAL A 166 18.17 -10.31 -16.95
N ALA A 167 16.99 -10.34 -17.53
CA ALA A 167 15.82 -11.00 -16.97
C ALA A 167 14.77 -11.29 -18.06
N ILE A 168 13.80 -12.11 -17.73
CA ILE A 168 12.65 -12.43 -18.56
C ILE A 168 11.36 -12.31 -17.70
N GLN A 169 10.26 -11.94 -18.34
CA GLN A 169 8.94 -11.92 -17.70
C GLN A 169 8.67 -13.23 -16.94
N PRO A 170 8.06 -13.20 -15.74
CA PRO A 170 7.65 -14.40 -15.01
C PRO A 170 6.78 -15.35 -15.85
N GLU A 171 6.86 -16.66 -15.58
CA GLU A 171 6.05 -17.67 -16.29
C GLU A 171 4.57 -17.62 -15.99
N HIS A 172 4.22 -17.12 -14.80
CA HIS A 172 2.85 -16.98 -14.37
C HIS A 172 2.36 -15.54 -14.62
N ASN A 173 1.06 -15.41 -14.81
CA ASN A 173 0.45 -14.11 -14.95
C ASN A 173 0.62 -13.30 -13.66
N VAL A 174 1.22 -12.13 -13.78
CA VAL A 174 1.45 -11.18 -12.68
C VAL A 174 0.46 -10.03 -12.81
N ASP A 175 -0.58 -10.02 -11.99
CA ASP A 175 -1.51 -8.90 -11.92
C ASP A 175 -0.93 -7.81 -11.01
N ILE A 176 -0.70 -6.61 -11.57
CA ILE A 176 -0.15 -5.48 -10.84
C ILE A 176 -0.95 -5.13 -9.57
N ARG A 177 -2.25 -5.42 -9.53
CA ARG A 177 -3.13 -5.15 -8.39
C ARG A 177 -3.10 -6.27 -7.35
N ARG A 178 -3.07 -7.53 -7.81
CA ARG A 178 -3.08 -8.72 -6.95
C ARG A 178 -1.71 -9.04 -6.39
N ASP A 179 -0.70 -8.95 -7.26
CA ASP A 179 0.65 -9.39 -6.96
C ASP A 179 1.58 -8.21 -6.63
N PHE A 180 1.09 -6.99 -6.84
CA PHE A 180 1.81 -5.72 -6.66
C PHE A 180 3.20 -5.72 -7.32
N TYR A 181 3.27 -6.23 -8.52
CA TYR A 181 4.51 -6.22 -9.28
C TYR A 181 4.65 -4.89 -10.02
N LEU A 182 5.38 -3.98 -9.39
CA LEU A 182 5.63 -2.65 -9.95
C LEU A 182 6.85 -2.69 -10.86
N VAL A 183 6.69 -2.23 -12.10
CA VAL A 183 7.76 -2.04 -13.09
C VAL A 183 7.76 -0.60 -13.57
N PRO A 184 8.34 0.32 -12.76
CA PRO A 184 8.34 1.74 -13.09
C PRO A 184 9.03 2.03 -14.41
N ILE A 185 8.40 2.83 -15.26
CA ILE A 185 9.00 3.33 -16.49
C ILE A 185 9.73 4.64 -16.17
N LEU A 186 11.05 4.64 -16.32
CA LEU A 186 11.92 5.78 -16.04
C LEU A 186 12.07 6.72 -17.25
N SER A 187 12.02 6.16 -18.45
CA SER A 187 12.01 6.90 -19.71
C SER A 187 11.47 6.04 -20.85
N HIS A 188 11.04 6.66 -21.91
CA HIS A 188 10.57 5.98 -23.12
C HIS A 188 11.05 6.69 -24.38
N GLU A 189 11.11 5.94 -25.48
CA GLU A 189 11.50 6.41 -26.81
C GLU A 189 10.61 5.71 -27.84
N ASP A 190 10.06 6.46 -28.78
CA ASP A 190 9.30 5.89 -29.90
C ASP A 190 10.23 5.14 -30.84
N VAL A 191 9.87 3.94 -31.24
CA VAL A 191 10.61 3.08 -32.17
C VAL A 191 9.65 2.48 -33.18
N LEU A 192 10.20 1.97 -34.29
CA LEU A 192 9.45 1.16 -35.25
C LEU A 192 9.94 -0.29 -35.14
N VAL A 193 9.03 -1.21 -34.90
CA VAL A 193 9.29 -2.66 -34.90
C VAL A 193 8.60 -3.22 -36.12
N ASP A 194 9.39 -3.62 -37.11
CA ASP A 194 8.89 -4.07 -38.44
C ASP A 194 7.83 -3.15 -39.09
N GLY A 195 8.02 -1.83 -38.93
CA GLY A 195 7.11 -0.82 -39.47
C GLY A 195 5.95 -0.43 -38.55
N GLU A 196 5.67 -1.17 -37.49
CA GLU A 196 4.67 -0.85 -36.48
C GLU A 196 5.22 0.08 -35.41
N GLN A 197 4.39 1.05 -34.99
CA GLN A 197 4.77 1.99 -33.92
C GLN A 197 4.83 1.28 -32.57
N GLY A 198 6.01 1.25 -31.97
CA GLY A 198 6.30 0.70 -30.65
C GLY A 198 7.05 1.70 -29.78
N ARG A 199 7.36 1.28 -28.56
CA ARG A 199 8.13 2.06 -27.58
C ARG A 199 9.22 1.22 -26.98
N LEU A 200 10.42 1.80 -26.96
CA LEU A 200 11.54 1.31 -26.18
C LEU A 200 11.44 1.92 -24.78
N LEU A 201 11.27 1.09 -23.78
CA LEU A 201 11.02 1.51 -22.41
C LEU A 201 12.25 1.22 -21.54
N ARG A 202 12.72 2.24 -20.82
CA ARG A 202 13.68 2.07 -19.74
C ARG A 202 12.90 1.86 -18.45
N VAL A 203 13.15 0.74 -17.77
CA VAL A 203 12.39 0.36 -16.59
C VAL A 203 13.28 0.08 -15.40
N ALA A 204 12.71 0.24 -14.21
CA ALA A 204 13.26 -0.28 -12.98
C ALA A 204 12.41 -1.48 -12.54
N THR A 205 13.06 -2.55 -12.14
CA THR A 205 12.35 -3.76 -11.67
C THR A 205 13.20 -4.54 -10.69
N VAL A 206 12.54 -5.33 -9.86
CA VAL A 206 13.18 -6.33 -9.01
C VAL A 206 13.06 -7.66 -9.75
N PRO A 207 14.15 -8.29 -10.18
CA PRO A 207 14.06 -9.63 -10.75
C PRO A 207 13.56 -10.60 -9.69
N LEU A 208 12.53 -11.36 -10.04
CA LEU A 208 11.94 -12.36 -9.14
C LEU A 208 12.87 -13.57 -8.92
N GLN A 209 14.05 -13.60 -9.51
CA GLN A 209 14.84 -14.82 -9.68
C GLN A 209 15.80 -15.17 -8.54
N ASP A 210 16.18 -14.29 -7.62
CA ASP A 210 17.18 -14.65 -6.60
C ASP A 210 16.75 -14.48 -5.14
N SER A 211 15.47 -14.56 -4.89
CA SER A 211 14.93 -14.57 -3.53
C SER A 211 15.13 -15.90 -2.79
N SER A 212 15.82 -16.90 -3.37
CA SER A 212 15.90 -18.24 -2.78
C SER A 212 16.62 -18.27 -1.42
N GLU A 213 17.70 -17.51 -1.22
CA GLU A 213 18.37 -17.44 0.10
C GLU A 213 17.61 -16.52 1.06
N ILE A 214 17.14 -15.39 0.59
CA ILE A 214 16.32 -14.45 1.36
C ILE A 214 14.97 -15.08 1.71
N ALA A 215 14.32 -15.73 0.74
CA ALA A 215 13.08 -16.45 0.97
C ALA A 215 13.25 -17.64 1.95
N ARG A 216 14.42 -18.29 1.96
CA ARG A 216 14.73 -19.36 2.92
C ARG A 216 14.86 -18.88 4.37
N ALA A 217 15.12 -17.62 4.61
CA ALA A 217 15.20 -17.06 5.94
C ALA A 217 13.86 -16.54 6.49
N TYR A 218 12.80 -16.44 5.64
CA TYR A 218 11.48 -16.00 6.09
C TYR A 218 10.81 -17.03 6.99
N ARG A 219 10.64 -16.69 8.26
CA ARG A 219 10.02 -17.54 9.28
C ARG A 219 8.81 -16.88 9.88
N THR A 220 7.78 -17.67 10.11
CA THR A 220 6.52 -17.24 10.72
C THR A 220 6.37 -17.86 12.10
N GLY A 221 6.10 -17.03 13.09
CA GLY A 221 5.72 -17.44 14.44
C GLY A 221 4.24 -17.16 14.68
N LEU A 222 3.49 -18.15 15.12
CA LEU A 222 2.08 -18.05 15.48
C LEU A 222 1.87 -18.55 16.91
N VAL A 223 1.43 -17.68 17.81
CA VAL A 223 1.17 -18.01 19.21
C VAL A 223 -0.33 -17.98 19.45
N PHE A 224 -0.87 -19.12 19.86
CA PHE A 224 -2.25 -19.20 20.33
C PHE A 224 -2.32 -18.77 21.79
N VAL A 225 -3.22 -17.87 22.08
CA VAL A 225 -3.61 -17.48 23.45
C VAL A 225 -5.01 -18.00 23.67
N ILE A 226 -5.13 -19.08 24.44
CA ILE A 226 -6.38 -19.81 24.59
C ILE A 226 -6.92 -19.61 26.00
N ASP A 227 -8.16 -19.18 26.07
CA ASP A 227 -8.94 -19.27 27.27
C ASP A 227 -9.04 -20.74 27.71
N SER A 228 -8.71 -21.01 28.96
CA SER A 228 -8.81 -22.35 29.55
C SER A 228 -9.75 -22.37 30.74
N THR A 229 -10.77 -21.52 30.73
CA THR A 229 -11.88 -21.56 31.69
C THR A 229 -12.81 -22.73 31.41
N ILE A 230 -13.82 -22.92 32.25
CA ILE A 230 -14.62 -24.15 32.27
C ILE A 230 -15.42 -24.40 30.97
N SER A 231 -15.76 -23.33 30.23
CA SER A 231 -16.54 -23.37 28.98
C SER A 231 -15.74 -23.85 27.76
N MET A 232 -14.41 -23.81 27.81
CA MET A 232 -13.57 -23.81 26.64
C MET A 232 -13.13 -25.18 26.12
N GLN A 233 -13.45 -26.28 26.78
CA GLN A 233 -12.98 -27.61 26.35
C GLN A 233 -13.30 -27.95 24.88
N PRO A 234 -14.51 -27.70 24.33
CA PRO A 234 -14.78 -28.00 22.90
C PRO A 234 -13.88 -27.24 21.92
N TYR A 235 -13.52 -26.03 22.25
CA TYR A 235 -12.69 -25.17 21.40
C TYR A 235 -11.20 -25.53 21.49
N ILE A 236 -10.74 -25.98 22.66
CA ILE A 236 -9.39 -26.54 22.85
C ILE A 236 -9.25 -27.82 22.01
N ASP A 237 -10.26 -28.69 22.01
CA ASP A 237 -10.28 -29.93 21.23
C ASP A 237 -10.31 -29.62 19.72
N ALA A 238 -11.14 -28.66 19.29
CA ALA A 238 -11.21 -28.19 17.90
C ALA A 238 -9.86 -27.58 17.45
N THR A 239 -9.24 -26.73 18.27
CA THR A 239 -7.91 -26.16 17.99
C THR A 239 -6.88 -27.26 17.82
N SER A 240 -6.85 -28.26 18.69
CA SER A 240 -5.96 -29.43 18.57
C SER A 240 -6.17 -30.18 17.26
N SER A 241 -7.43 -30.38 16.85
CA SER A 241 -7.80 -31.06 15.61
C SER A 241 -7.36 -30.28 14.35
N VAL A 242 -7.57 -28.96 14.35
CA VAL A 242 -7.08 -28.10 13.25
C VAL A 242 -5.56 -28.14 13.16
N MET A 243 -4.87 -28.00 14.27
CA MET A 243 -3.41 -27.98 14.29
C MET A 243 -2.80 -29.30 13.83
N GLN A 244 -3.44 -30.44 14.10
CA GLN A 244 -2.99 -31.73 13.59
C GLN A 244 -3.03 -31.78 12.04
N ARG A 245 -4.06 -31.19 11.42
CA ARG A 245 -4.16 -31.11 9.95
C ARG A 245 -3.12 -30.15 9.37
N VAL A 246 -2.96 -29.00 10.01
CA VAL A 246 -2.03 -27.96 9.57
C VAL A 246 -0.59 -28.44 9.62
N TYR A 247 -0.16 -29.09 10.70
CA TYR A 247 1.17 -29.67 10.79
C TYR A 247 1.45 -30.71 9.70
N ARG A 248 0.49 -31.56 9.41
CA ARG A 248 0.62 -32.53 8.31
C ARG A 248 0.81 -31.83 6.96
N SER A 249 0.04 -30.78 6.68
CA SER A 249 0.20 -30.00 5.46
C SER A 249 1.54 -29.27 5.36
N ILE A 250 2.09 -28.84 6.50
CA ILE A 250 3.40 -28.18 6.59
C ILE A 250 4.53 -29.19 6.33
N GLU A 251 4.44 -30.39 6.91
CA GLU A 251 5.39 -31.48 6.70
C GLU A 251 5.39 -31.97 5.24
N GLU A 252 4.22 -32.16 4.65
CA GLU A 252 4.07 -32.55 3.24
C GLU A 252 4.63 -31.49 2.27
N ALA A 253 4.65 -30.22 2.69
CA ALA A 253 5.17 -29.10 1.92
C ALA A 253 6.66 -28.78 2.21
N ASP A 254 7.34 -29.52 3.08
CA ASP A 254 8.72 -29.25 3.53
C ASP A 254 8.93 -27.83 4.12
N LEU A 255 7.95 -27.39 4.92
CA LEU A 255 7.93 -26.05 5.54
C LEU A 255 8.16 -26.06 7.05
N SER A 256 8.49 -27.20 7.66
CA SER A 256 8.57 -27.38 9.11
C SER A 256 9.59 -26.46 9.80
N GLU A 257 10.66 -26.07 9.11
CA GLU A 257 11.65 -25.14 9.64
C GLU A 257 11.23 -23.66 9.53
N ARG A 258 10.11 -23.36 8.88
CA ARG A 258 9.69 -22.00 8.54
C ARG A 258 8.49 -21.51 9.32
N VAL A 259 7.74 -22.41 9.92
CA VAL A 259 6.57 -22.10 10.73
C VAL A 259 6.74 -22.71 12.09
N SER A 260 6.58 -21.89 13.12
CA SER A 260 6.62 -22.37 14.51
C SER A 260 5.37 -21.91 15.24
N TYR A 261 4.91 -22.73 16.16
CA TYR A 261 3.71 -22.46 16.94
C TYR A 261 4.03 -22.38 18.43
N GLY A 262 3.44 -21.39 19.09
CA GLY A 262 3.47 -21.25 20.55
C GLY A 262 2.08 -21.39 21.14
N LEU A 263 2.01 -21.64 22.45
CA LEU A 263 0.75 -21.84 23.15
C LEU A 263 0.83 -21.22 24.54
N VAL A 264 -0.04 -20.28 24.81
CA VAL A 264 -0.28 -19.67 26.11
C VAL A 264 -1.74 -19.93 26.47
N ALA A 265 -1.98 -20.44 27.67
CA ALA A 265 -3.32 -20.50 28.21
C ALA A 265 -3.50 -19.44 29.31
N TYR A 266 -4.70 -18.92 29.41
CA TYR A 266 -5.05 -18.02 30.50
C TYR A 266 -6.35 -18.45 31.18
N ARG A 267 -6.61 -17.88 32.33
CA ARG A 267 -7.82 -18.02 33.13
C ARG A 267 -8.20 -16.67 33.71
N ASP A 268 -8.69 -16.66 34.92
CA ASP A 268 -9.06 -15.45 35.64
C ASP A 268 -8.09 -15.16 36.82
N ASN A 269 -8.32 -14.07 37.52
CA ASN A 269 -7.57 -13.64 38.68
C ASN A 269 -7.63 -14.68 39.83
N ILE A 270 -6.47 -15.20 40.23
CA ILE A 270 -6.37 -16.26 41.24
C ILE A 270 -6.68 -15.80 42.67
N ASP A 271 -6.51 -14.50 42.94
CA ASP A 271 -6.82 -13.91 44.24
C ASP A 271 -8.33 -13.73 44.41
N ALA A 272 -9.02 -13.49 43.31
CA ALA A 272 -10.46 -13.31 43.26
C ALA A 272 -11.23 -14.64 43.19
N VAL A 273 -10.63 -15.68 42.60
CA VAL A 273 -11.26 -16.99 42.35
C VAL A 273 -10.44 -18.10 43.03
N PRO A 274 -10.71 -18.41 44.30
CA PRO A 274 -10.06 -19.52 44.99
C PRO A 274 -10.29 -20.86 44.26
N GLY A 275 -9.16 -21.52 43.97
CA GLY A 275 -9.19 -22.82 43.25
C GLY A 275 -8.70 -22.76 41.79
N LEU A 276 -8.48 -21.58 41.27
CA LEU A 276 -7.67 -21.40 40.06
C LEU A 276 -6.19 -21.58 40.42
N ASP A 277 -5.44 -22.25 39.56
CA ASP A 277 -4.00 -22.56 39.77
C ASP A 277 -3.05 -21.63 39.02
N PHE A 278 -3.54 -20.80 38.07
CA PHE A 278 -2.76 -19.78 37.37
C PHE A 278 -3.67 -18.70 36.74
N VAL A 279 -3.08 -17.53 36.52
CA VAL A 279 -3.65 -16.49 35.63
C VAL A 279 -3.26 -16.79 34.19
N THR A 280 -1.95 -17.00 33.95
CA THR A 280 -1.39 -17.36 32.64
C THR A 280 -0.42 -18.53 32.77
N ARG A 281 -0.31 -19.34 31.72
CA ARG A 281 0.66 -20.43 31.64
C ARG A 281 1.10 -20.64 30.18
N THR A 282 2.40 -20.55 29.94
CA THR A 282 3.01 -20.90 28.65
C THR A 282 3.20 -22.41 28.57
N TYR A 283 2.54 -23.05 27.62
CA TYR A 283 2.63 -24.49 27.35
C TYR A 283 3.68 -24.81 26.29
N ALA A 284 3.86 -23.94 25.30
CA ALA A 284 4.87 -24.07 24.27
C ALA A 284 5.41 -22.70 23.85
N ASN A 285 6.73 -22.58 23.74
CA ASN A 285 7.40 -21.48 23.05
C ASN A 285 7.49 -21.79 21.55
N LEU A 286 7.81 -20.79 20.75
CA LEU A 286 7.98 -20.97 19.30
C LEU A 286 9.10 -21.98 18.96
N ALA A 287 10.17 -22.05 19.76
CA ALA A 287 11.22 -23.05 19.58
C ALA A 287 10.71 -24.49 19.80
N ASP A 288 9.83 -24.69 20.79
CA ASP A 288 9.20 -25.98 21.08
C ASP A 288 8.19 -26.40 20.00
N GLY A 289 7.57 -25.45 19.37
CA GLY A 289 6.54 -25.64 18.35
C GLY A 289 7.05 -25.76 16.91
N SER A 290 8.35 -25.96 16.72
CA SER A 290 8.93 -26.33 15.42
C SER A 290 8.73 -27.82 15.11
N SER A 291 8.46 -28.65 16.14
CA SER A 291 8.06 -30.07 16.01
C SER A 291 6.56 -30.20 16.20
N GLY A 292 5.85 -30.68 15.16
CA GLY A 292 4.41 -30.89 15.19
C GLY A 292 3.95 -31.84 16.31
N ASP A 293 4.66 -32.95 16.50
CA ASP A 293 4.35 -33.94 17.53
C ASP A 293 4.52 -33.37 18.95
N GLU A 294 5.55 -32.57 19.17
CA GLU A 294 5.78 -31.95 20.48
C GLU A 294 4.71 -30.91 20.79
N PHE A 295 4.39 -30.03 19.85
CA PHE A 295 3.32 -29.04 20.02
C PHE A 295 1.96 -29.71 20.28
N LEU A 296 1.59 -30.72 19.49
CA LEU A 296 0.35 -31.47 19.66
C LEU A 296 0.29 -32.22 20.99
N SER A 297 1.43 -32.69 21.49
CA SER A 297 1.48 -33.29 22.81
C SER A 297 1.23 -32.24 23.90
N ARG A 298 1.75 -31.03 23.76
CA ARG A 298 1.58 -29.92 24.71
C ARG A 298 0.16 -29.37 24.74
N ILE A 299 -0.47 -29.17 23.56
CA ILE A 299 -1.85 -28.67 23.52
C ILE A 299 -2.83 -29.63 24.20
N ARG A 300 -2.59 -30.95 24.10
CA ARG A 300 -3.40 -31.97 24.78
C ARG A 300 -3.24 -31.95 26.31
N THR A 301 -2.23 -31.29 26.84
CA THR A 301 -2.06 -31.10 28.29
C THR A 301 -2.81 -29.90 28.84
N VAL A 302 -3.35 -29.04 27.99
CA VAL A 302 -4.18 -27.92 28.41
C VAL A 302 -5.49 -28.48 28.99
N GLN A 303 -5.74 -28.15 30.23
CA GLN A 303 -6.94 -28.55 30.94
C GLN A 303 -7.76 -27.33 31.31
N THR A 304 -9.06 -27.42 31.15
CA THR A 304 -9.96 -26.36 31.61
C THR A 304 -9.99 -26.26 33.14
N ALA A 305 -10.33 -25.07 33.61
CA ALA A 305 -10.55 -24.86 35.04
C ALA A 305 -11.68 -25.76 35.58
N THR A 306 -11.58 -26.11 36.84
CA THR A 306 -12.61 -26.88 37.56
C THR A 306 -13.55 -26.01 38.35
N VAL A 307 -13.27 -24.72 38.45
CA VAL A 307 -14.07 -23.69 39.13
C VAL A 307 -14.40 -22.58 38.14
N SER A 308 -15.56 -21.96 38.32
CA SER A 308 -16.01 -20.86 37.47
C SER A 308 -15.31 -19.56 37.82
N SER A 309 -15.07 -18.70 36.83
CA SER A 309 -14.57 -17.36 37.00
C SER A 309 -15.50 -16.48 37.83
N GLN A 310 -14.98 -15.37 38.36
CA GLN A 310 -15.81 -14.39 39.06
C GLN A 310 -16.46 -13.41 38.09
N GLY A 311 -17.74 -13.59 37.85
CA GLY A 311 -18.44 -12.87 36.79
C GLY A 311 -18.24 -13.54 35.45
N PHE A 312 -18.38 -12.78 34.35
CA PHE A 312 -18.21 -13.30 32.98
C PHE A 312 -16.90 -12.87 32.37
N ASN A 313 -16.34 -11.73 32.79
CA ASN A 313 -15.05 -11.23 32.29
C ASN A 313 -13.89 -12.06 32.84
N GLU A 314 -12.88 -12.27 32.01
CA GLU A 314 -11.70 -13.07 32.30
C GLU A 314 -10.42 -12.34 31.93
N ASP A 315 -9.25 -12.80 32.42
CA ASP A 315 -7.99 -12.04 32.28
C ASP A 315 -7.29 -12.31 30.95
N ALA A 316 -8.04 -12.16 29.83
CA ALA A 316 -7.55 -12.36 28.46
C ALA A 316 -6.33 -11.47 28.15
N TYR A 317 -6.32 -10.24 28.69
CA TYR A 317 -5.21 -9.32 28.47
C TYR A 317 -3.93 -9.77 29.16
N ALA A 318 -4.01 -10.52 30.26
CA ALA A 318 -2.83 -11.17 30.82
C ALA A 318 -2.27 -12.24 29.87
N GLY A 319 -3.14 -13.05 29.25
CA GLY A 319 -2.72 -14.04 28.28
C GLY A 319 -2.01 -13.42 27.06
N VAL A 320 -2.57 -12.35 26.50
CA VAL A 320 -1.98 -11.61 25.39
C VAL A 320 -0.65 -10.94 25.80
N ALA A 321 -0.61 -10.31 26.97
CA ALA A 321 0.61 -9.70 27.50
C ALA A 321 1.74 -10.73 27.70
N GLU A 322 1.40 -11.93 28.20
CA GLU A 322 2.33 -13.05 28.35
C GLU A 322 2.91 -13.47 26.98
N ALA A 323 2.07 -13.64 25.97
CA ALA A 323 2.49 -13.98 24.61
C ALA A 323 3.42 -12.91 23.99
N ILE A 324 3.15 -11.62 24.23
CA ILE A 324 3.98 -10.53 23.72
C ILE A 324 5.34 -10.46 24.43
N ARG A 325 5.38 -10.70 25.76
CA ARG A 325 6.54 -10.43 26.60
C ARG A 325 7.46 -11.63 26.79
N SER A 326 6.87 -12.82 26.97
CA SER A 326 7.59 -14.01 27.44
C SER A 326 7.97 -14.97 26.33
N ILE A 327 7.35 -14.88 25.16
CA ILE A 327 7.72 -15.67 23.97
C ILE A 327 8.95 -15.03 23.31
N ASP A 328 9.91 -15.86 22.93
CA ASP A 328 11.05 -15.43 22.12
C ASP A 328 10.65 -15.33 20.64
N TRP A 329 10.46 -14.10 20.20
CA TRP A 329 10.12 -13.76 18.82
C TRP A 329 11.35 -13.55 17.93
N SER A 330 12.57 -13.71 18.45
CA SER A 330 13.79 -13.52 17.66
C SER A 330 13.85 -14.51 16.51
N GLY A 331 14.24 -14.03 15.32
CA GLY A 331 14.31 -14.85 14.12
C GLY A 331 12.99 -15.16 13.42
N TYR A 332 11.87 -14.58 13.87
CA TYR A 332 10.57 -14.64 13.20
C TYR A 332 10.21 -13.26 12.63
N TYR A 333 9.88 -13.22 11.35
CA TYR A 333 9.53 -11.97 10.65
C TYR A 333 8.03 -11.73 10.60
N ALA A 334 7.26 -12.76 10.34
CA ALA A 334 5.81 -12.69 10.50
C ALA A 334 5.44 -13.21 11.90
N ARG A 335 4.83 -12.36 12.72
CA ARG A 335 4.55 -12.63 14.13
C ARG A 335 3.07 -12.45 14.40
N TYR A 336 2.42 -13.52 14.83
CA TYR A 336 0.99 -13.52 15.07
C TYR A 336 0.66 -14.03 16.46
N VAL A 337 -0.22 -13.33 17.15
CA VAL A 337 -0.91 -13.79 18.34
C VAL A 337 -2.37 -13.98 18.00
N VAL A 338 -2.93 -15.15 18.27
CA VAL A 338 -4.34 -15.47 18.03
C VAL A 338 -5.00 -15.77 19.36
N LEU A 339 -5.83 -14.83 19.81
CA LEU A 339 -6.64 -14.97 21.00
C LEU A 339 -7.93 -15.74 20.67
N ILE A 340 -8.23 -16.76 21.46
CA ILE A 340 -9.45 -17.59 21.37
C ILE A 340 -10.17 -17.51 22.72
N THR A 341 -11.36 -16.94 22.76
CA THR A 341 -12.08 -16.61 23.99
C THR A 341 -13.60 -16.57 23.79
N ASP A 342 -14.38 -16.88 24.84
CA ASP A 342 -15.84 -16.72 24.88
C ASP A 342 -16.32 -15.63 25.85
N ALA A 343 -15.38 -14.93 26.51
CA ALA A 343 -15.64 -13.91 27.51
C ALA A 343 -14.91 -12.60 27.21
N GLY A 344 -15.42 -11.47 27.69
CA GLY A 344 -14.76 -10.17 27.59
C GLY A 344 -13.54 -10.07 28.49
N PRO A 345 -12.57 -9.17 28.16
CA PRO A 345 -11.35 -9.04 28.92
C PRO A 345 -11.57 -8.24 30.21
N ARG A 346 -10.74 -8.48 31.23
CA ARG A 346 -10.55 -7.54 32.33
C ARG A 346 -9.67 -6.41 31.85
N SER A 347 -10.27 -5.25 31.55
CA SER A 347 -9.52 -4.08 31.10
C SER A 347 -8.74 -3.44 32.27
N GLY A 348 -7.83 -2.51 31.95
CA GLY A 348 -6.97 -1.85 32.93
C GLY A 348 -7.68 -1.14 34.09
N SER A 349 -8.95 -0.78 33.94
CA SER A 349 -9.80 -0.19 34.96
C SER A 349 -10.49 -1.22 35.86
N ASP A 350 -10.49 -2.49 35.48
CA ASP A 350 -11.05 -3.57 36.30
C ASP A 350 -10.11 -3.85 37.49
N PRO A 351 -10.64 -3.78 38.77
CA PRO A 351 -9.82 -4.08 39.94
C PRO A 351 -9.23 -5.50 39.96
N LEU A 352 -9.80 -6.40 39.18
CA LEU A 352 -9.35 -7.79 39.05
C LEU A 352 -8.40 -8.02 37.88
N SER A 353 -8.11 -6.99 37.06
CA SER A 353 -7.10 -7.09 36.02
C SER A 353 -5.71 -7.30 36.65
N SER A 354 -5.02 -8.38 36.28
CA SER A 354 -3.68 -8.66 36.78
C SER A 354 -2.58 -7.83 36.12
N THR A 355 -2.87 -7.20 34.96
CA THR A 355 -1.88 -6.44 34.18
C THR A 355 -2.08 -4.94 34.26
N GLY A 356 -3.27 -4.45 34.54
CA GLY A 356 -3.61 -3.05 34.46
C GLY A 356 -3.55 -2.46 33.05
N LEU A 357 -3.48 -3.31 32.01
CA LEU A 357 -3.42 -2.90 30.61
C LEU A 357 -4.80 -2.85 29.97
N ASP A 358 -5.01 -1.88 29.09
CA ASP A 358 -6.17 -1.77 28.22
C ASP A 358 -5.85 -2.24 26.78
N ALA A 359 -6.87 -2.34 25.93
CA ALA A 359 -6.75 -2.74 24.54
C ALA A 359 -5.70 -1.92 23.78
N SER A 360 -5.75 -0.59 23.94
CA SER A 360 -4.83 0.34 23.26
C SER A 360 -3.37 0.14 23.67
N SER A 361 -3.13 -0.11 24.96
CA SER A 361 -1.78 -0.32 25.48
C SER A 361 -1.21 -1.65 24.99
N LEU A 362 -2.03 -2.71 24.96
CA LEU A 362 -1.62 -4.01 24.42
C LEU A 362 -1.39 -3.98 22.91
N SER A 363 -2.27 -3.33 22.16
CA SER A 363 -2.09 -3.14 20.72
C SER A 363 -0.78 -2.42 20.40
N ARG A 364 -0.43 -1.37 21.17
CA ARG A 364 0.86 -0.67 21.02
C ARG A 364 2.04 -1.55 21.38
N LEU A 365 1.98 -2.30 22.50
CA LEU A 365 3.04 -3.23 22.89
C LEU A 365 3.28 -4.33 21.84
N ALA A 366 2.22 -4.79 21.19
CA ALA A 366 2.31 -5.73 20.09
C ALA A 366 2.95 -5.07 18.85
N ALA A 367 2.50 -3.86 18.49
CA ALA A 367 3.04 -3.10 17.36
C ALA A 367 4.53 -2.78 17.54
N ASP A 368 5.00 -2.44 18.77
CA ASP A 368 6.41 -2.20 19.08
C ASP A 368 7.31 -3.42 18.82
N LYS A 369 6.73 -4.62 18.81
CA LYS A 369 7.40 -5.89 18.51
C LYS A 369 7.01 -6.48 17.14
N ASP A 370 6.31 -5.73 16.30
CA ASP A 370 5.79 -6.17 15.01
C ASP A 370 4.90 -7.42 15.11
N ILE A 371 4.14 -7.54 16.19
CA ILE A 371 3.21 -8.64 16.43
C ILE A 371 1.80 -8.20 16.03
N VAL A 372 1.12 -9.02 15.25
CA VAL A 372 -0.29 -8.82 14.91
C VAL A 372 -1.17 -9.67 15.81
N ILE A 373 -2.20 -9.06 16.38
CA ILE A 373 -3.17 -9.75 17.22
C ILE A 373 -4.43 -10.00 16.41
N GLY A 374 -4.84 -11.27 16.31
CA GLY A 374 -6.15 -11.69 15.81
C GLY A 374 -7.01 -12.22 16.95
N VAL A 375 -8.32 -12.05 16.88
CA VAL A 375 -9.25 -12.49 17.93
C VAL A 375 -10.37 -13.32 17.33
N PHE A 376 -10.54 -14.54 17.81
CA PHE A 376 -11.73 -15.35 17.64
C PHE A 376 -12.61 -15.20 18.89
N HIS A 377 -13.68 -14.45 18.77
CA HIS A 377 -14.64 -14.23 19.85
C HIS A 377 -15.82 -15.18 19.69
N LEU A 378 -15.89 -16.18 20.58
CA LEU A 378 -16.90 -17.23 20.59
C LEU A 378 -18.15 -16.71 21.30
N LYS A 379 -19.10 -16.13 20.56
CA LYS A 379 -20.31 -15.50 21.12
C LYS A 379 -21.28 -16.53 21.65
N THR A 380 -20.92 -17.22 22.74
CA THR A 380 -21.76 -18.22 23.37
C THR A 380 -23.03 -17.58 23.94
N PRO A 381 -24.18 -18.34 24.01
CA PRO A 381 -25.41 -17.81 24.61
C PRO A 381 -25.25 -17.37 26.06
N ALA A 382 -24.31 -17.97 26.81
CA ALA A 382 -24.02 -17.61 28.19
C ALA A 382 -23.44 -16.20 28.35
N GLY A 383 -22.64 -15.76 27.39
CA GLY A 383 -21.98 -14.44 27.36
C GLY A 383 -22.80 -13.30 26.77
N ARG A 384 -24.07 -13.49 26.46
CA ARG A 384 -24.88 -12.52 25.71
C ARG A 384 -24.84 -11.08 26.26
N GLU A 385 -24.80 -10.92 27.56
CA GLU A 385 -24.77 -9.60 28.20
C GLU A 385 -23.42 -8.92 28.11
N ASP A 386 -22.36 -9.70 27.87
CA ASP A 386 -20.99 -9.25 27.75
C ASP A 386 -20.53 -9.01 26.29
N HIS A 387 -21.26 -9.56 25.31
CA HIS A 387 -20.82 -9.57 23.90
C HIS A 387 -20.52 -8.17 23.33
N GLU A 388 -21.31 -7.15 23.67
CA GLU A 388 -21.12 -5.80 23.14
C GLU A 388 -19.84 -5.16 23.71
N TYR A 389 -19.61 -5.35 25.01
CA TYR A 389 -18.38 -4.91 25.67
C TYR A 389 -17.16 -5.64 25.11
N ALA A 390 -17.19 -6.96 25.07
CA ALA A 390 -16.12 -7.80 24.57
C ALA A 390 -15.77 -7.48 23.11
N GLU A 391 -16.78 -7.28 22.26
CA GLU A 391 -16.58 -6.90 20.86
C GLU A 391 -15.87 -5.56 20.73
N GLY A 392 -16.25 -4.54 21.51
CA GLY A 392 -15.61 -3.23 21.51
C GLY A 392 -14.12 -3.32 21.88
N GLU A 393 -13.81 -4.01 22.98
CA GLU A 393 -12.44 -4.20 23.47
C GLU A 393 -11.59 -5.01 22.46
N TYR A 394 -12.13 -6.11 21.90
CA TYR A 394 -11.39 -6.98 20.99
C TYR A 394 -11.20 -6.40 19.58
N ARG A 395 -12.12 -5.59 19.10
CA ARG A 395 -11.91 -4.81 17.87
C ARG A 395 -10.78 -3.82 18.03
N GLN A 396 -10.74 -3.10 19.16
CA GLN A 396 -9.67 -2.16 19.46
C GLN A 396 -8.32 -2.87 19.67
N LEU A 397 -8.29 -4.03 20.33
CA LEU A 397 -7.09 -4.83 20.55
C LEU A 397 -6.49 -5.32 19.22
N SER A 398 -7.34 -5.76 18.28
CA SER A 398 -6.95 -6.38 17.03
C SER A 398 -6.86 -5.41 15.85
N ASP A 399 -7.00 -4.11 16.09
CA ASP A 399 -6.90 -3.11 15.04
C ASP A 399 -5.45 -2.93 14.59
N VAL A 400 -5.18 -3.29 13.35
CA VAL A 400 -3.90 -3.10 12.69
C VAL A 400 -3.99 -1.87 11.81
N SER A 401 -3.19 -0.87 12.15
CA SER A 401 -3.14 0.37 11.38
C SER A 401 -3.01 0.07 9.90
N GLY A 402 -3.97 0.53 9.13
CA GLY A 402 -3.97 0.39 7.70
C GLY A 402 -4.61 -0.84 7.09
N ILE A 403 -4.96 -1.82 7.89
CA ILE A 403 -5.62 -3.05 7.42
C ILE A 403 -6.98 -3.21 8.09
N GLY A 404 -7.11 -2.67 9.31
CA GLY A 404 -8.30 -2.75 10.14
C GLY A 404 -8.27 -3.93 11.12
N GLU A 405 -9.41 -4.20 11.70
CA GLU A 405 -9.57 -5.13 12.80
C GLU A 405 -9.46 -6.60 12.37
N PHE A 406 -8.60 -7.37 13.02
CA PHE A 406 -8.49 -8.83 12.89
C PHE A 406 -9.39 -9.54 13.91
N TYR A 407 -10.61 -9.07 14.01
CA TYR A 407 -11.64 -9.60 14.87
C TYR A 407 -12.59 -10.52 14.06
N TYR A 408 -12.78 -11.74 14.55
CA TYR A 408 -13.70 -12.71 13.97
C TYR A 408 -14.72 -13.20 15.00
N PRO A 409 -15.98 -12.73 14.97
CA PRO A 409 -17.02 -13.26 15.83
C PRO A 409 -17.50 -14.63 15.32
N VAL A 410 -17.52 -15.60 16.19
CA VAL A 410 -18.13 -16.90 15.98
C VAL A 410 -19.53 -16.86 16.58
N GLU A 411 -20.52 -16.57 15.76
CA GLU A 411 -21.89 -16.41 16.19
C GLU A 411 -22.44 -17.70 16.85
N THR A 412 -23.12 -17.53 17.95
CA THR A 412 -23.67 -18.63 18.80
C THR A 412 -22.60 -19.53 19.43
N GLY A 413 -21.31 -19.20 19.32
CA GLY A 413 -20.24 -20.08 19.78
C GLY A 413 -20.22 -21.45 19.07
N ASP A 414 -20.56 -21.47 17.78
CA ASP A 414 -20.64 -22.71 17.00
C ASP A 414 -19.23 -23.26 16.72
N VAL A 415 -18.96 -24.47 17.25
CA VAL A 415 -17.62 -25.10 17.18
C VAL A 415 -17.21 -25.41 15.75
N ASP A 416 -18.14 -25.82 14.88
CA ASP A 416 -17.84 -26.17 13.49
C ASP A 416 -17.46 -24.90 12.69
N ARG A 417 -18.14 -23.78 12.97
CA ARG A 417 -17.79 -22.47 12.38
C ARG A 417 -16.44 -21.97 12.88
N PHE A 418 -16.15 -22.13 14.16
CA PHE A 418 -14.83 -21.82 14.71
C PHE A 418 -13.74 -22.65 14.03
N GLU A 419 -13.93 -23.97 13.93
CA GLU A 419 -12.99 -24.88 13.27
C GLU A 419 -12.76 -24.47 11.80
N THR A 420 -13.81 -24.12 11.08
CA THR A 420 -13.74 -23.65 9.69
C THR A 420 -12.93 -22.36 9.58
N ALA A 421 -13.18 -21.37 10.44
CA ALA A 421 -12.49 -20.09 10.42
C ALA A 421 -11.01 -20.21 10.83
N LEU A 422 -10.72 -21.03 11.84
CA LEU A 422 -9.35 -21.30 12.28
C LEU A 422 -8.56 -22.07 11.21
N THR A 423 -9.20 -23.04 10.52
CA THR A 423 -8.62 -23.73 9.36
C THR A 423 -8.27 -22.73 8.26
N ALA A 424 -9.21 -21.86 7.90
CA ALA A 424 -9.01 -20.84 6.87
C ALA A 424 -7.85 -19.89 7.19
N LEU A 425 -7.71 -19.44 8.45
CA LEU A 425 -6.56 -18.64 8.90
C LEU A 425 -5.24 -19.39 8.71
N THR A 426 -5.17 -20.60 9.24
CA THR A 426 -3.92 -21.37 9.26
C THR A 426 -3.50 -21.84 7.86
N GLU A 427 -4.44 -22.21 7.00
CA GLU A 427 -4.18 -22.50 5.59
C GLU A 427 -3.67 -21.27 4.84
N GLN A 428 -4.27 -20.11 5.06
CA GLN A 428 -3.83 -18.87 4.42
C GLN A 428 -2.41 -18.49 4.85
N LEU A 429 -2.08 -18.63 6.13
CA LEU A 429 -0.73 -18.39 6.63
C LEU A 429 0.28 -19.40 6.07
N THR A 430 -0.09 -20.68 5.97
CA THR A 430 0.74 -21.73 5.37
C THR A 430 1.00 -21.45 3.90
N GLU A 431 0.00 -20.99 3.15
CA GLU A 431 0.17 -20.63 1.74
C GLU A 431 1.11 -19.44 1.55
N GLN A 432 1.04 -18.45 2.42
CA GLN A 432 1.98 -17.31 2.42
C GLN A 432 3.42 -17.78 2.65
N VAL A 433 3.64 -18.71 3.58
CA VAL A 433 4.97 -19.28 3.83
C VAL A 433 5.44 -20.11 2.63
N ARG A 434 4.56 -20.90 2.02
CA ARG A 434 4.86 -21.68 0.82
C ARG A 434 5.27 -20.79 -0.35
N ALA A 435 4.49 -19.73 -0.60
CA ALA A 435 4.80 -18.72 -1.62
C ALA A 435 6.14 -18.01 -1.33
N ALA A 436 6.44 -17.73 -0.05
CA ALA A 436 7.73 -17.17 0.35
C ALA A 436 8.88 -18.17 0.10
N ALA A 437 8.66 -19.45 0.41
CA ALA A 437 9.65 -20.49 0.24
C ALA A 437 10.02 -20.76 -1.22
N SER A 438 9.06 -20.68 -2.12
CA SER A 438 9.25 -20.89 -3.56
C SER A 438 9.72 -19.63 -4.31
N GLY A 439 9.93 -18.51 -3.62
CA GLY A 439 10.29 -17.24 -4.26
C GLY A 439 9.15 -16.60 -5.07
N GLN A 440 7.94 -17.17 -5.02
CA GLN A 440 6.79 -16.61 -5.72
C GLN A 440 6.38 -15.28 -5.08
N PRO A 441 5.90 -14.31 -5.87
CA PRO A 441 5.34 -13.09 -5.32
C PRO A 441 4.17 -13.44 -4.39
N PRO A 442 3.97 -12.67 -3.31
CA PRO A 442 2.81 -12.87 -2.46
C PRO A 442 1.53 -12.62 -3.26
N SER A 443 0.64 -13.60 -3.30
CA SER A 443 -0.67 -13.41 -3.91
C SER A 443 -1.61 -12.70 -2.93
N ARG A 444 -2.23 -11.62 -3.37
CA ARG A 444 -3.28 -10.94 -2.63
C ARG A 444 -4.63 -11.49 -3.10
N ARG A 445 -5.36 -12.14 -2.21
CA ARG A 445 -6.75 -12.48 -2.50
C ARG A 445 -7.59 -11.20 -2.43
N THR A 446 -8.24 -10.82 -3.51
CA THR A 446 -9.23 -9.73 -3.50
C THR A 446 -10.59 -10.32 -3.19
N ALA A 447 -11.33 -9.69 -2.28
CA ALA A 447 -12.75 -9.97 -2.13
C ALA A 447 -13.45 -9.57 -3.44
N SER A 448 -14.00 -10.55 -4.11
CA SER A 448 -14.53 -10.35 -5.46
C SER A 448 -15.98 -9.83 -5.46
N SER A 449 -16.59 -9.49 -4.31
CA SER A 449 -17.99 -9.12 -4.27
C SER A 449 -18.35 -8.28 -3.04
N PRO A 450 -19.26 -7.30 -3.18
CA PRO A 450 -19.91 -6.64 -2.05
C PRO A 450 -20.70 -7.62 -1.15
N ASP A 451 -21.00 -8.81 -1.67
CA ASP A 451 -21.72 -9.88 -0.96
C ASP A 451 -20.76 -10.92 -0.35
N ALA A 452 -19.46 -10.58 -0.18
CA ALA A 452 -18.49 -11.48 0.43
C ALA A 452 -18.94 -11.91 1.83
N THR A 453 -18.82 -13.20 2.11
CA THR A 453 -19.10 -13.72 3.45
C THR A 453 -18.10 -13.17 4.46
N GLN A 454 -18.47 -13.15 5.74
CA GLN A 454 -17.58 -12.75 6.84
C GLN A 454 -16.24 -13.50 6.82
N LEU A 455 -16.25 -14.78 6.45
CA LEU A 455 -15.05 -15.60 6.34
C LEU A 455 -14.15 -15.14 5.18
N GLU A 456 -14.73 -14.85 4.02
CA GLU A 456 -13.99 -14.35 2.87
C GLU A 456 -13.36 -12.99 3.15
N ALA A 457 -14.07 -12.08 3.81
CA ALA A 457 -13.54 -10.79 4.23
C ALA A 457 -12.38 -10.94 5.24
N PHE A 458 -12.48 -11.89 6.16
CA PHE A 458 -11.41 -12.20 7.11
C PHE A 458 -10.18 -12.80 6.40
N GLN A 459 -10.37 -13.75 5.47
CA GLN A 459 -9.29 -14.34 4.66
C GLN A 459 -8.58 -13.27 3.81
N GLU A 460 -9.32 -12.32 3.28
CA GLU A 460 -8.74 -11.19 2.55
C GLU A 460 -7.83 -10.35 3.44
N LYS A 461 -8.30 -9.97 4.64
CA LYS A 461 -7.48 -9.21 5.59
C LYS A 461 -6.20 -9.97 5.95
N VAL A 462 -6.28 -11.28 6.21
CA VAL A 462 -5.11 -12.13 6.49
C VAL A 462 -4.16 -12.17 5.28
N SER A 463 -4.69 -12.25 4.07
CA SER A 463 -3.88 -12.21 2.84
C SER A 463 -3.18 -10.86 2.65
N ARG A 464 -3.88 -9.74 2.88
CA ARG A 464 -3.31 -8.38 2.82
C ARG A 464 -2.20 -8.19 3.84
N LEU A 465 -2.43 -8.65 5.06
CA LEU A 465 -1.43 -8.57 6.12
C LEU A 465 -0.16 -9.36 5.78
N GLY A 466 -0.31 -10.62 5.37
CA GLY A 466 0.84 -11.46 5.01
C GLY A 466 1.62 -10.89 3.82
N TYR A 467 0.92 -10.28 2.87
CA TYR A 467 1.53 -9.51 1.80
C TYR A 467 2.38 -8.36 2.36
N GLY A 468 1.81 -7.52 3.24
CA GLY A 468 2.51 -6.38 3.84
C GLY A 468 3.74 -6.82 4.65
N LEU A 469 3.61 -7.84 5.49
CA LEU A 469 4.71 -8.39 6.28
C LEU A 469 5.82 -8.96 5.40
N ARG A 470 5.48 -9.64 4.30
CA ARG A 470 6.47 -10.16 3.37
C ARG A 470 7.17 -9.05 2.59
N MET A 471 6.44 -8.04 2.13
CA MET A 471 7.04 -6.87 1.48
C MET A 471 8.02 -6.18 2.42
N ARG A 472 7.64 -5.99 3.68
CA ARG A 472 8.51 -5.42 4.71
C ARG A 472 9.77 -6.28 4.91
N TYR A 473 9.62 -7.60 5.03
CA TYR A 473 10.76 -8.51 5.12
C TYR A 473 11.71 -8.41 3.94
N LEU A 474 11.19 -8.46 2.71
CA LEU A 474 12.00 -8.29 1.50
C LEU A 474 12.70 -6.92 1.49
N GLN A 475 12.05 -5.90 2.02
CA GLN A 475 12.58 -4.57 2.20
C GLN A 475 13.76 -4.53 3.18
N GLU A 476 13.63 -5.13 4.35
CA GLU A 476 14.69 -5.17 5.38
C GLU A 476 15.90 -5.98 4.92
N GLN A 477 15.69 -7.06 4.17
CA GLN A 477 16.75 -7.92 3.67
C GLN A 477 17.42 -7.41 2.38
N SER A 478 16.71 -6.64 1.55
CA SER A 478 17.25 -6.11 0.31
C SER A 478 18.40 -5.10 0.50
N GLY A 479 18.57 -4.56 1.72
CA GLY A 479 19.76 -3.80 2.09
C GLY A 479 21.07 -4.62 2.07
N GLN A 480 21.02 -5.94 1.85
CA GLN A 480 22.18 -6.85 1.91
C GLN A 480 22.40 -7.71 0.66
N GLY A 481 21.98 -7.29 -0.54
CA GLY A 481 22.47 -7.94 -1.75
C GLY A 481 21.47 -8.60 -2.69
N VAL A 482 20.22 -8.16 -2.71
CA VAL A 482 19.29 -8.54 -3.79
C VAL A 482 19.74 -7.80 -5.07
N PRO A 483 20.07 -8.51 -6.16
CA PRO A 483 20.30 -7.87 -7.44
C PRO A 483 18.99 -7.25 -7.93
N SER A 484 18.80 -5.97 -7.71
CA SER A 484 17.70 -5.20 -8.28
C SER A 484 18.17 -4.62 -9.60
N LEU A 485 17.46 -4.92 -10.67
CA LEU A 485 17.63 -4.24 -11.94
C LEU A 485 17.07 -2.83 -11.81
N PHE A 486 17.92 -1.85 -11.76
CA PHE A 486 17.49 -0.46 -11.71
C PHE A 486 17.58 0.22 -13.09
N ASN A 487 18.04 -0.50 -14.09
CA ASN A 487 18.21 -0.01 -15.44
C ASN A 487 18.11 -1.18 -16.42
N ALA A 488 16.88 -1.53 -16.79
CA ALA A 488 16.62 -2.51 -17.83
C ALA A 488 15.83 -1.86 -18.97
N TRP A 489 15.93 -2.48 -20.14
CA TRP A 489 15.27 -2.02 -21.36
C TRP A 489 14.36 -3.12 -21.90
N LEU A 490 13.18 -2.77 -22.30
CA LEU A 490 12.25 -3.64 -23.02
C LEU A 490 11.54 -2.87 -24.14
N VAL A 491 10.95 -3.60 -25.07
CA VAL A 491 10.06 -3.04 -26.09
C VAL A 491 8.63 -3.47 -25.80
N ASP A 492 7.68 -2.62 -26.12
CA ASP A 492 6.25 -2.88 -25.84
C ASP A 492 5.54 -3.71 -26.94
N ARG A 493 6.27 -4.14 -27.96
CA ARG A 493 5.77 -4.89 -29.10
C ARG A 493 6.37 -6.27 -29.18
N ASP A 494 5.56 -7.23 -29.61
CA ASP A 494 6.03 -8.56 -29.99
C ASP A 494 6.93 -8.48 -31.22
N PHE A 495 8.03 -9.24 -31.24
CA PHE A 495 8.97 -9.28 -32.35
C PHE A 495 8.49 -10.20 -33.49
N ASP A 496 7.66 -11.21 -33.18
CA ASP A 496 7.13 -12.16 -34.14
C ASP A 496 5.83 -11.65 -34.77
N GLU A 497 5.00 -10.92 -33.97
CA GLU A 497 3.73 -10.30 -34.39
C GLU A 497 3.70 -8.82 -33.95
N PRO A 498 4.42 -7.91 -34.65
CA PRO A 498 4.59 -6.50 -34.20
C PRO A 498 3.29 -5.68 -34.11
N ALA A 499 2.20 -6.14 -34.71
CA ALA A 499 0.88 -5.55 -34.50
C ALA A 499 0.39 -5.72 -33.06
N ASP A 500 0.84 -6.78 -32.38
CA ASP A 500 0.48 -7.07 -31.01
C ASP A 500 1.43 -6.40 -30.01
N ARG A 501 0.93 -6.19 -28.80
CA ARG A 501 1.70 -5.65 -27.67
C ARG A 501 1.95 -6.74 -26.66
N ASP A 502 3.16 -6.81 -26.15
CA ASP A 502 3.55 -7.72 -25.09
C ASP A 502 3.29 -7.13 -23.70
N VAL A 503 3.27 -5.81 -23.62
CA VAL A 503 3.01 -5.09 -22.38
C VAL A 503 2.04 -3.93 -22.57
N ASP A 504 1.30 -3.63 -21.52
CA ASP A 504 0.51 -2.41 -21.43
C ASP A 504 1.31 -1.36 -20.64
N VAL A 505 1.30 -0.14 -21.15
CA VAL A 505 1.79 1.02 -20.39
C VAL A 505 0.62 1.59 -19.61
N ARG A 506 0.79 1.71 -18.30
CA ARG A 506 -0.23 2.22 -17.39
C ARG A 506 0.29 3.41 -16.60
N VAL A 507 -0.60 4.34 -16.27
CA VAL A 507 -0.31 5.44 -15.35
C VAL A 507 -0.94 5.12 -13.99
N LEU A 508 -0.15 5.26 -12.92
CA LEU A 508 -0.66 5.13 -11.57
C LEU A 508 -1.27 6.48 -11.14
N LEU A 509 -2.58 6.55 -11.15
CA LEU A 509 -3.32 7.72 -10.66
C LEU A 509 -3.70 7.51 -9.20
N THR A 510 -3.51 8.54 -8.37
CA THR A 510 -4.04 8.52 -7.00
C THR A 510 -5.56 8.68 -7.00
N ARG A 511 -6.22 8.28 -5.90
CA ARG A 511 -7.68 8.49 -5.75
C ARG A 511 -8.06 9.94 -5.92
N ASN A 512 -7.27 10.87 -5.36
CA ASN A 512 -7.49 12.30 -5.55
C ASN A 512 -7.39 12.70 -7.02
N GLN A 513 -6.34 12.23 -7.71
CA GLN A 513 -6.13 12.52 -9.13
C GLN A 513 -7.26 12.00 -10.00
N LEU A 514 -7.74 10.78 -9.73
CA LEU A 514 -8.89 10.23 -10.45
C LEU A 514 -10.18 11.00 -10.17
N SER A 515 -10.39 11.44 -8.93
CA SER A 515 -11.54 12.27 -8.57
C SER A 515 -11.51 13.61 -9.28
N ASP A 516 -10.35 14.25 -9.35
CA ASP A 516 -10.17 15.51 -10.07
C ASP A 516 -10.42 15.33 -11.57
N LEU A 517 -9.89 14.26 -12.18
CA LEU A 517 -10.15 13.93 -13.59
C LEU A 517 -11.61 13.63 -13.86
N HIS A 518 -12.27 12.87 -12.97
CA HIS A 518 -13.71 12.61 -13.07
C HIS A 518 -14.53 13.91 -13.06
N GLU A 519 -14.25 14.81 -12.12
CA GLU A 519 -14.98 16.08 -12.05
C GLU A 519 -14.75 16.96 -13.27
N ILE A 520 -13.50 17.03 -13.77
CA ILE A 520 -13.17 17.76 -15.00
C ILE A 520 -13.93 17.18 -16.19
N LEU A 521 -13.88 15.86 -16.40
CA LEU A 521 -14.60 15.23 -17.51
C LEU A 521 -16.11 15.42 -17.42
N ARG A 522 -16.67 15.31 -16.20
CA ARG A 522 -18.09 15.53 -15.97
C ARG A 522 -18.50 16.94 -16.39
N GLN A 523 -17.69 17.93 -16.09
CA GLN A 523 -17.97 19.31 -16.47
C GLN A 523 -17.79 19.54 -17.97
N VAL A 524 -16.77 18.94 -18.61
CA VAL A 524 -16.61 18.94 -20.07
C VAL A 524 -17.81 18.29 -20.74
N LEU A 525 -18.32 17.18 -20.19
CA LEU A 525 -19.51 16.50 -20.71
C LEU A 525 -20.76 17.39 -20.65
N ILE A 526 -21.04 18.00 -19.51
CA ILE A 526 -22.18 18.91 -19.34
C ILE A 526 -22.09 20.06 -20.36
N THR A 527 -20.91 20.68 -20.47
CA THR A 527 -20.69 21.76 -21.42
C THR A 527 -20.85 21.32 -22.88
N ALA A 528 -20.42 20.08 -23.20
CA ALA A 528 -20.58 19.50 -24.54
C ALA A 528 -22.07 19.21 -24.87
N GLU A 529 -22.84 18.71 -23.91
CA GLU A 529 -24.28 18.49 -24.05
C GLU A 529 -25.05 19.82 -24.25
N GLU A 530 -24.70 20.85 -23.50
CA GLU A 530 -25.25 22.20 -23.65
C GLU A 530 -24.81 22.86 -24.94
N GLY A 531 -23.54 22.69 -25.35
CA GLY A 531 -22.99 23.22 -26.59
C GLY A 531 -23.45 22.49 -27.85
N ALA A 532 -24.01 21.28 -27.75
CA ALA A 532 -24.72 20.64 -28.84
C ALA A 532 -25.99 21.42 -29.23
N LEU A 533 -26.49 22.28 -28.32
CA LEU A 533 -27.61 23.19 -28.55
C LEU A 533 -27.17 24.58 -29.04
N ALA A 534 -25.93 25.01 -28.75
CA ALA A 534 -25.36 26.29 -29.13
C ALA A 534 -23.82 26.21 -29.24
N PRO A 535 -23.27 25.81 -30.40
CA PRO A 535 -21.84 25.58 -30.58
C PRO A 535 -20.92 26.75 -30.24
N ASP A 536 -21.39 27.99 -30.42
CA ASP A 536 -20.60 29.20 -30.15
C ASP A 536 -20.35 29.41 -28.64
N ASP A 537 -21.29 28.94 -27.79
CA ASP A 537 -21.22 29.11 -26.32
C ASP A 537 -20.35 28.00 -25.69
N PHE A 538 -20.20 26.85 -26.33
CA PHE A 538 -19.48 25.68 -25.83
C PHE A 538 -18.03 25.97 -25.46
N LEU A 539 -17.31 26.68 -26.32
CA LEU A 539 -15.91 27.01 -26.06
C LEU A 539 -15.68 28.11 -25.04
N ASP A 540 -16.59 29.09 -25.00
CA ASP A 540 -16.50 30.14 -24.00
C ASP A 540 -16.82 29.61 -22.60
N GLU A 541 -17.67 28.58 -22.52
CA GLU A 541 -17.99 27.90 -21.28
C GLU A 541 -16.86 26.92 -20.88
N LEU A 542 -16.26 26.20 -21.84
CA LEU A 542 -15.03 25.42 -21.59
C LEU A 542 -13.87 26.29 -21.12
N LYS A 543 -13.68 27.47 -21.69
CA LYS A 543 -12.67 28.45 -21.23
C LYS A 543 -12.98 28.98 -19.83
N SER A 544 -14.23 29.26 -19.54
CA SER A 544 -14.69 29.68 -18.22
C SER A 544 -14.45 28.58 -17.17
N LEU A 545 -14.73 27.34 -17.56
CA LEU A 545 -14.51 26.15 -16.75
C LEU A 545 -13.02 25.92 -16.47
N ALA A 546 -12.19 25.97 -17.49
CA ALA A 546 -10.74 25.85 -17.36
C ALA A 546 -10.16 26.94 -16.46
N ALA A 547 -10.71 28.17 -16.53
CA ALA A 547 -10.37 29.27 -15.65
C ALA A 547 -10.76 28.99 -14.17
N THR A 548 -11.82 28.25 -13.95
CA THR A 548 -12.29 27.88 -12.60
C THR A 548 -11.48 26.73 -12.01
N ILE A 549 -11.08 25.77 -12.85
CA ILE A 549 -10.27 24.60 -12.47
C ILE A 549 -8.81 24.99 -12.23
N SER A 550 -8.29 25.96 -12.99
CA SER A 550 -6.97 26.55 -12.74
C SER A 550 -7.02 27.31 -11.41
N ARG A 551 -6.38 26.77 -10.39
CA ARG A 551 -6.29 27.41 -9.05
C ARG A 551 -5.54 28.73 -9.04
N ASP A 552 -5.10 29.23 -10.19
CA ASP A 552 -4.54 30.56 -10.37
C ASP A 552 -5.47 31.46 -11.19
N PRO A 553 -6.28 32.29 -10.53
CA PRO A 553 -7.19 33.22 -11.21
C PRO A 553 -6.49 34.27 -12.09
N GLN A 554 -5.18 34.48 -11.90
CA GLN A 554 -4.42 35.45 -12.72
C GLN A 554 -3.91 34.81 -14.03
N ALA A 555 -3.48 33.57 -13.99
CA ALA A 555 -3.13 32.82 -15.19
C ALA A 555 -4.37 32.62 -16.09
N ALA A 556 -5.53 32.37 -15.50
CA ALA A 556 -6.80 32.26 -16.21
C ALA A 556 -7.20 33.56 -16.93
N ARG A 557 -7.02 34.72 -16.31
CA ARG A 557 -7.32 36.03 -16.93
C ARG A 557 -6.37 36.40 -18.05
N THR A 558 -5.16 35.87 -18.04
CA THR A 558 -4.15 36.09 -19.09
C THR A 558 -4.40 35.14 -20.27
N ALA A 559 -4.81 33.90 -20.03
CA ALA A 559 -5.19 32.91 -21.04
C ALA A 559 -6.46 33.35 -21.82
N THR A 560 -7.42 33.94 -21.16
CA THR A 560 -8.67 34.47 -21.80
C THR A 560 -8.41 35.61 -22.80
N ARG A 561 -7.24 36.25 -22.78
CA ARG A 561 -6.85 37.31 -23.71
C ARG A 561 -6.11 36.86 -24.95
N ALA A 562 -5.61 35.63 -25.01
CA ALA A 562 -4.92 35.05 -26.16
C ALA A 562 -5.95 34.38 -27.09
N VAL A 563 -6.50 35.18 -27.99
CA VAL A 563 -7.46 34.70 -28.99
C VAL A 563 -6.77 33.90 -30.06
N GLY A 564 -7.24 32.67 -30.30
CA GLY A 564 -6.97 31.87 -31.51
C GLY A 564 -6.37 30.50 -31.19
N GLY A 565 -7.18 29.45 -31.33
CA GLY A 565 -6.73 28.07 -31.53
C GLY A 565 -6.05 27.41 -30.35
N GLN A 566 -6.54 27.58 -29.14
CA GLN A 566 -6.06 26.84 -27.98
C GLN A 566 -6.89 25.56 -27.80
N SER A 567 -6.19 24.42 -27.75
CA SER A 567 -6.83 23.12 -27.46
C SER A 567 -7.22 23.03 -25.98
N LEU A 568 -8.11 22.11 -25.62
CA LEU A 568 -8.42 21.78 -24.22
C LEU A 568 -7.16 21.45 -23.42
N ALA A 569 -6.12 20.91 -24.07
CA ALA A 569 -4.81 20.67 -23.50
C ALA A 569 -4.13 21.94 -23.00
N ASP A 570 -4.39 23.07 -23.63
CA ASP A 570 -3.75 24.35 -23.25
C ASP A 570 -4.45 25.00 -22.05
N LEU A 571 -5.58 24.47 -21.62
CA LEU A 571 -6.48 25.07 -20.66
C LEU A 571 -6.30 24.62 -19.19
N GLY A 572 -5.22 23.91 -18.81
CA GLY A 572 -4.92 23.78 -17.41
C GLY A 572 -4.57 22.38 -16.89
N TYR A 573 -5.20 21.93 -15.82
CA TYR A 573 -4.86 20.79 -14.98
C TYR A 573 -4.59 19.46 -15.74
N MET A 574 -5.39 19.14 -16.76
CA MET A 574 -5.20 17.93 -17.56
C MET A 574 -3.90 17.95 -18.36
N ARG A 575 -3.44 19.14 -18.82
CA ARG A 575 -2.16 19.27 -19.52
C ARG A 575 -0.99 18.78 -18.65
N GLU A 576 -0.99 19.11 -17.38
CA GLU A 576 0.09 18.72 -16.47
C GLU A 576 0.24 17.21 -16.33
N TYR A 577 -0.88 16.47 -16.32
CA TYR A 577 -0.86 15.02 -16.25
C TYR A 577 -0.46 14.36 -17.55
N LEU A 578 -0.88 14.90 -18.68
CA LEU A 578 -0.75 14.25 -19.98
C LEU A 578 0.50 14.69 -20.74
N GLU A 579 1.08 15.83 -20.38
CA GLU A 579 2.31 16.33 -21.02
C GLU A 579 3.49 15.41 -20.70
N GLY A 580 4.10 14.86 -21.75
CA GLY A 580 5.21 13.90 -21.65
C GLY A 580 4.79 12.44 -21.49
N LEU A 581 3.47 12.14 -21.44
CA LEU A 581 3.00 10.76 -21.57
C LEU A 581 3.16 10.28 -23.02
N PRO A 582 3.46 9.00 -23.23
CA PRO A 582 3.44 8.39 -24.56
C PRO A 582 1.99 8.15 -25.03
N TYR A 583 1.16 9.18 -24.97
CA TYR A 583 -0.27 9.11 -25.27
C TYR A 583 -0.78 10.42 -25.87
N ARG A 584 -1.66 10.31 -26.85
CA ARG A 584 -2.35 11.46 -27.45
C ARG A 584 -3.85 11.28 -27.25
N SER A 585 -4.44 12.19 -26.50
CA SER A 585 -5.86 12.21 -26.21
C SER A 585 -6.63 12.96 -27.30
N GLU A 586 -7.76 12.42 -27.73
CA GLU A 586 -8.68 13.12 -28.62
C GLU A 586 -9.33 14.31 -27.93
N VAL A 587 -9.70 14.15 -26.64
CA VAL A 587 -10.27 15.22 -25.81
C VAL A 587 -9.31 16.38 -25.67
N MET A 588 -8.02 16.08 -25.42
CA MET A 588 -6.98 17.08 -25.19
C MET A 588 -6.61 17.86 -26.45
N ASN A 589 -6.72 17.23 -27.60
CA ASN A 589 -6.41 17.85 -28.88
C ASN A 589 -7.62 18.54 -29.54
N LEU A 590 -8.80 18.47 -28.90
CA LEU A 590 -10.00 19.08 -29.40
C LEU A 590 -9.89 20.60 -29.31
N ASP A 591 -10.01 21.28 -30.45
CA ASP A 591 -10.19 22.73 -30.53
C ASP A 591 -11.51 23.08 -31.26
N LEU A 592 -11.92 24.36 -31.25
CA LEU A 592 -13.16 24.79 -31.88
C LEU A 592 -13.19 24.45 -33.37
N SER A 593 -12.08 24.68 -34.05
CA SER A 593 -12.03 24.48 -35.51
C SER A 593 -12.20 23.00 -35.89
N ILE A 594 -11.74 22.11 -35.04
CA ILE A 594 -11.92 20.66 -35.17
C ILE A 594 -13.38 20.30 -34.86
N TRP A 595 -13.92 20.82 -33.75
CA TRP A 595 -15.28 20.52 -33.32
C TRP A 595 -16.33 20.99 -34.32
N GLU A 596 -16.21 22.21 -34.86
CA GLU A 596 -17.11 22.75 -35.87
C GLU A 596 -17.06 22.00 -37.22
N GLN A 597 -15.93 21.39 -37.53
CA GLN A 597 -15.77 20.58 -38.75
C GLN A 597 -16.34 19.18 -38.62
N TRP A 598 -16.60 18.71 -37.41
CA TRP A 598 -17.15 17.37 -37.23
C TRP A 598 -18.61 17.29 -37.63
N PRO A 599 -19.02 16.21 -38.33
CA PRO A 599 -20.43 15.91 -38.54
C PRO A 599 -21.12 15.69 -37.18
N ALA A 600 -22.41 16.02 -37.09
CA ALA A 600 -23.19 15.84 -35.85
C ALA A 600 -23.11 14.40 -35.29
N GLN A 601 -23.00 13.39 -36.16
CA GLN A 601 -22.80 12.01 -35.70
C GLN A 601 -21.49 11.84 -34.96
N ARG A 602 -20.40 12.44 -35.41
CA ARG A 602 -19.09 12.36 -34.76
C ARG A 602 -19.06 13.10 -33.45
N GLN A 603 -19.71 14.26 -33.38
CA GLN A 603 -19.89 15.02 -32.11
C GLN A 603 -20.66 14.20 -31.09
N PHE A 604 -21.72 13.51 -31.52
CA PHE A 604 -22.52 12.64 -30.66
C PHE A 604 -21.71 11.42 -30.16
N GLU A 605 -20.93 10.78 -31.03
CA GLU A 605 -20.03 9.69 -30.66
C GLU A 605 -19.00 10.11 -29.62
N PHE A 606 -18.43 11.31 -29.78
CA PHE A 606 -17.49 11.89 -28.82
C PHE A 606 -18.13 12.13 -27.45
N ILE A 607 -19.33 12.71 -27.41
CA ILE A 607 -20.09 12.93 -26.17
C ILE A 607 -20.36 11.59 -25.46
N ASN A 608 -20.79 10.56 -26.20
CA ASN A 608 -21.02 9.24 -25.64
C ASN A 608 -19.73 8.59 -25.09
N GLN A 609 -18.58 8.82 -25.73
CA GLN A 609 -17.30 8.35 -25.24
C GLN A 609 -16.90 9.05 -23.93
N LEU A 610 -17.15 10.36 -23.81
CA LEU A 610 -16.93 11.10 -22.58
C LEU A 610 -17.81 10.60 -21.43
N ASP A 611 -19.11 10.39 -21.71
CA ASP A 611 -20.04 9.84 -20.73
C ASP A 611 -19.59 8.46 -20.24
N GLY A 612 -19.18 7.59 -21.15
CA GLY A 612 -18.61 6.28 -20.83
C GLY A 612 -17.37 6.39 -19.93
N LYS A 613 -16.45 7.35 -20.20
CA LYS A 613 -15.27 7.58 -19.36
C LYS A 613 -15.63 8.13 -17.97
N VAL A 614 -16.58 9.06 -17.89
CA VAL A 614 -17.08 9.59 -16.61
C VAL A 614 -17.69 8.47 -15.76
N ALA A 615 -18.53 7.62 -16.37
CA ALA A 615 -19.12 6.47 -15.71
C ALA A 615 -18.05 5.45 -15.25
N TYR A 616 -17.05 5.19 -16.08
CA TYR A 616 -15.93 4.30 -15.76
C TYR A 616 -15.10 4.82 -14.58
N TYR A 617 -14.75 6.11 -14.56
CA TYR A 617 -13.96 6.70 -13.46
C TYR A 617 -14.74 6.69 -12.15
N ARG A 618 -16.04 6.92 -12.21
CA ARG A 618 -16.91 6.80 -11.04
C ARG A 618 -16.92 5.36 -10.51
N ALA A 619 -17.07 4.38 -11.39
CA ALA A 619 -17.05 2.97 -10.99
C ALA A 619 -15.69 2.56 -10.37
N LEU A 620 -14.57 3.08 -10.88
CA LEU A 620 -13.25 2.86 -10.29
C LEU A 620 -13.13 3.52 -8.91
N HIS A 621 -13.58 4.76 -8.77
CA HIS A 621 -13.50 5.50 -7.50
C HIS A 621 -14.32 4.83 -6.40
N ASP A 622 -15.51 4.33 -6.73
CA ASP A 622 -16.45 3.73 -5.77
C ASP A 622 -16.00 2.32 -5.33
N ASN A 623 -15.15 1.66 -6.11
CA ASN A 623 -14.65 0.32 -5.81
C ASN A 623 -13.29 0.42 -5.07
N VAL A 624 -13.35 0.42 -3.74
CA VAL A 624 -12.17 0.59 -2.86
C VAL A 624 -11.14 -0.53 -3.05
N ASP A 625 -11.59 -1.73 -3.43
CA ASP A 625 -10.72 -2.91 -3.56
C ASP A 625 -9.78 -2.86 -4.78
N LEU A 626 -9.99 -1.92 -5.69
CA LEU A 626 -9.12 -1.72 -6.85
C LEU A 626 -7.87 -0.89 -6.54
N TRP A 627 -7.85 -0.21 -5.39
CA TRP A 627 -6.80 0.74 -5.03
C TRP A 627 -5.67 0.07 -4.26
N VAL A 628 -4.45 0.50 -4.55
CA VAL A 628 -3.23 -0.05 -3.96
C VAL A 628 -2.44 1.07 -3.29
N SER A 629 -2.09 0.88 -2.02
CA SER A 629 -1.14 1.76 -1.33
C SER A 629 0.29 1.37 -1.71
N LEU A 630 1.09 2.34 -2.14
CA LEU A 630 2.49 2.10 -2.52
C LEU A 630 3.41 1.88 -1.32
N ASP A 631 3.01 2.34 -0.15
CA ASP A 631 3.74 2.17 1.11
C ASP A 631 3.28 0.95 1.93
N GLY A 632 2.31 0.19 1.41
CA GLY A 632 1.72 -0.96 2.11
C GLY A 632 0.73 -0.57 3.23
N GLY A 633 0.44 0.72 3.38
CA GLY A 633 -0.56 1.25 4.33
C GLY A 633 -2.01 1.03 3.88
N PRO A 634 -2.98 1.65 4.58
CA PRO A 634 -4.39 1.60 4.21
C PRO A 634 -4.65 2.28 2.88
N VAL A 635 -5.78 1.92 2.28
CA VAL A 635 -6.29 2.67 1.11
C VAL A 635 -6.71 4.06 1.56
N ASP A 636 -6.00 5.06 1.07
CA ASP A 636 -6.22 6.48 1.34
C ASP A 636 -6.33 7.31 0.04
N SER A 637 -6.20 8.63 0.16
CA SER A 637 -6.25 9.57 -0.98
C SER A 637 -5.06 9.43 -1.94
N ASP A 638 -3.92 8.96 -1.45
CA ASP A 638 -2.67 8.77 -2.21
C ASP A 638 -2.50 7.35 -2.76
N SER A 639 -3.40 6.43 -2.40
CA SER A 639 -3.45 5.08 -2.99
C SER A 639 -3.71 5.16 -4.49
N VAL A 640 -3.08 4.28 -5.25
CA VAL A 640 -3.03 4.35 -6.72
C VAL A 640 -3.83 3.26 -7.41
N TYR A 641 -4.30 3.57 -8.61
CA TYR A 641 -4.88 2.61 -9.56
C TYR A 641 -4.10 2.65 -10.88
N PRO A 642 -3.71 1.50 -11.43
CA PRO A 642 -2.98 1.41 -12.70
C PRO A 642 -3.93 1.56 -13.89
N LEU A 643 -4.18 2.80 -14.29
CA LEU A 643 -5.06 3.12 -15.40
C LEU A 643 -4.34 2.90 -16.74
N LEU A 644 -4.99 2.23 -17.70
CA LEU A 644 -4.49 2.16 -19.07
C LEU A 644 -4.40 3.57 -19.67
N LEU A 645 -3.35 3.83 -20.46
CA LEU A 645 -3.19 5.15 -21.11
C LEU A 645 -4.38 5.50 -22.00
N GLU A 646 -4.94 4.52 -22.70
CA GLU A 646 -6.09 4.68 -23.59
C GLU A 646 -7.39 5.00 -22.84
N ALA A 647 -7.44 4.71 -21.55
CA ALA A 647 -8.55 5.08 -20.68
C ALA A 647 -8.46 6.51 -20.15
N LEU A 648 -7.32 7.20 -20.35
CA LEU A 648 -7.22 8.64 -20.09
C LEU A 648 -8.15 9.43 -21.03
N PRO A 649 -8.54 10.64 -20.61
CA PRO A 649 -9.45 11.48 -21.38
C PRO A 649 -8.93 11.88 -22.73
#